data_18688977ffa6a606d51e748286b4d558
#
_entry.id   18688977ffa6a606d51e748286b4d558
#
_cell.length_a   1.000
_cell.length_b   1.000
_cell.length_c   1.000
_cell.angle_alpha   90.00
_cell.angle_beta   90.00
_cell.angle_gamma   90.00
#
_symmetry.space_group_name_H-M   'P 1'
#
loop_
_entity.id
_entity.type
_entity.pdbx_description
1 polymer ?
#
loop_
_entity_poly.entity_id
_entity_poly.type
_entity_poly.pdbx_seq_one_letter_code
_entity_poly.pdbx_strand_id
1 'polypeptide(L)'
;MKFFFTAIIVLLFIYTAAAAEHKVDPRDRNGLSRHKISVSDAPFVEVGIHQINDVWMTVSNMGQMGTGGYIGVVFDPVTGMETPSCLYPANSALNYLYVAGFWIGAIVGRDTLVSIGVDDWVGSYTMELWPDQGEDEYPYGGGISRKSIQRGSPYFDEKAKSEQDIIAVYTDTVTNPSYVGIDNVDGRPHHPLNMEITQRSYGWSYDYAADFILFDYSIKNIGIKKLNKVFMAVYVDGDVHHESMFGPEGYGEDLCGFRRTFPAEAGCGFLDTINIAYITDNDGDPTDQGVFSVNSTKGAAGVRVVRTPSDSLRYSFNWWAGDYDASTDFGPRQFGTYDDPFRDMGGRIGTPLGDANKYYVMRREEFDYDQLFVARDNTSEGWLPPPSTAAEMANGYDARYLLSFGPFDIDPGEVLPVSFAWVLGDNLHVKADDFESYFNPYEPDVYYERLDFSELARNSMWASWIYDNPGYDSDGDGYFGKSRICGYDSIYVCRYDTIEIEPTVIDTICGYEYTVADTFWYEGDGIPDFRGASPPPPPELWVIDESGDTLRSKIEPRVNEFNQGELAIRWNGLHSETEKDIFSNMRDFEGYRVYLAYSPNSDDFTLISSYDIEDYNRYRYNPDRSYWELKDIPFTIDSLRALYGANFDPLSHDLDHPFIWNDTAYYFSTQDYNQSDYTDENLIHKVYPDSPPPQTLDIDSARVHYPEDLTEDGNYFKYYEYEYILKNLLPSQLYYVSVTAFDYGSPTSGLKSLETPPQQNYVAEYAQNSASMVIDEGLDVIVYPNPYRIDGNYKDYGYEGRDYIDSEGKLIQQEGLPDDRTRSIHFINLPPKCTIRVFTIDGDLVREIEHDVPADFPQSSHERWDLITRNTQMVVSGIYYYSVESDWGNQIGKLVIIM
;
A
#
# COMPACT_ATOMS: atom_id res chain seq x y z
N MET A 1 20.75 -44.22 25.32
CA MET A 1 20.09 -42.92 25.49
C MET A 1 21.02 -41.70 25.50
N LYS A 2 22.27 -41.79 25.93
CA LYS A 2 23.24 -40.67 25.85
C LYS A 2 23.94 -40.50 24.48
N PHE A 3 23.95 -41.54 23.65
CA PHE A 3 24.58 -41.47 22.30
C PHE A 3 23.61 -40.91 21.21
N PHE A 4 22.32 -40.97 21.43
CA PHE A 4 21.35 -40.45 20.49
C PHE A 4 21.19 -38.90 20.57
N PHE A 5 21.36 -38.32 21.77
CA PHE A 5 21.29 -36.88 21.97
C PHE A 5 22.48 -36.11 21.37
N THR A 6 23.67 -36.75 21.32
CA THR A 6 24.87 -36.11 20.76
C THR A 6 24.83 -36.06 19.22
N ALA A 7 24.15 -37.00 18.58
CA ALA A 7 24.03 -37.04 17.12
C ALA A 7 23.02 -35.97 16.61
N ILE A 8 21.95 -35.71 17.35
CA ILE A 8 20.94 -34.70 17.00
C ILE A 8 21.50 -33.27 17.18
N ILE A 9 22.30 -33.05 18.23
CA ILE A 9 22.93 -31.73 18.44
C ILE A 9 24.02 -31.44 17.39
N VAL A 10 24.72 -32.43 16.89
CA VAL A 10 25.74 -32.28 15.83
C VAL A 10 25.05 -32.02 14.46
N LEU A 11 23.92 -32.67 14.20
CA LEU A 11 23.13 -32.40 12.99
C LEU A 11 22.46 -31.00 12.99
N LEU A 12 21.95 -30.51 14.13
CA LEU A 12 21.46 -29.15 14.26
C LEU A 12 22.56 -28.08 14.09
N PHE A 13 23.78 -28.34 14.61
CA PHE A 13 24.92 -27.41 14.42
C PHE A 13 25.47 -27.41 12.99
N ILE A 14 25.31 -28.51 12.22
CA ILE A 14 25.72 -28.55 10.82
C ILE A 14 24.68 -27.79 9.94
N TYR A 15 23.40 -27.83 10.27
CA TYR A 15 22.35 -27.06 9.55
C TYR A 15 22.42 -25.54 9.80
N THR A 16 22.73 -25.12 11.04
CA THR A 16 22.92 -23.70 11.36
C THR A 16 24.23 -23.11 10.84
N ALA A 17 25.24 -23.92 10.58
CA ALA A 17 26.50 -23.45 9.99
C ALA A 17 26.41 -23.25 8.46
N ALA A 18 25.52 -23.98 7.76
CA ALA A 18 25.33 -23.82 6.32
C ALA A 18 24.48 -22.60 5.97
N ALA A 19 23.57 -22.16 6.86
CA ALA A 19 22.75 -20.94 6.66
C ALA A 19 23.53 -19.65 7.00
N ALA A 20 24.65 -19.71 7.68
CA ALA A 20 25.41 -18.54 8.13
C ALA A 20 26.43 -18.00 7.10
N GLU A 21 26.64 -18.68 5.97
CA GLU A 21 27.71 -18.29 5.01
C GLU A 21 27.31 -17.38 3.85
N HIS A 22 26.04 -16.93 3.77
CA HIS A 22 25.58 -16.08 2.67
C HIS A 22 25.01 -14.71 3.10
N LYS A 23 25.63 -14.05 4.08
CA LYS A 23 25.37 -12.62 4.30
C LYS A 23 26.34 -11.79 3.45
N VAL A 24 25.91 -11.39 2.27
CA VAL A 24 26.59 -10.33 1.52
C VAL A 24 26.19 -8.98 2.12
N ASP A 25 27.14 -8.25 2.68
CA ASP A 25 26.95 -6.89 3.20
C ASP A 25 26.45 -5.97 2.05
N PRO A 26 25.33 -5.29 2.18
CA PRO A 26 24.84 -4.35 1.14
C PRO A 26 25.86 -3.26 0.76
N ARG A 27 26.85 -2.97 1.60
CA ARG A 27 27.89 -1.98 1.37
C ARG A 27 29.02 -2.45 0.45
N ASP A 28 29.16 -3.73 0.18
CA ASP A 28 30.18 -4.30 -0.72
C ASP A 28 29.77 -4.34 -2.21
N ARG A 29 28.65 -3.74 -2.59
CA ARG A 29 28.09 -3.80 -3.94
C ARG A 29 28.92 -3.10 -5.03
N ASN A 30 29.87 -2.28 -4.66
CA ASN A 30 30.69 -1.52 -5.62
C ASN A 30 31.99 -2.22 -6.07
N GLY A 31 32.27 -3.45 -5.66
CA GLY A 31 33.53 -4.13 -5.92
C GLY A 31 33.47 -5.51 -6.57
N LEU A 32 32.28 -6.05 -6.86
CA LEU A 32 32.18 -7.40 -7.42
C LEU A 32 32.46 -7.39 -8.93
N SER A 33 33.65 -7.84 -9.32
CA SER A 33 33.95 -8.21 -10.69
C SER A 33 33.00 -9.30 -11.17
N ARG A 34 32.43 -9.10 -12.36
CA ARG A 34 31.56 -10.07 -13.05
C ARG A 34 32.28 -11.42 -13.15
N HIS A 35 31.96 -12.34 -12.27
CA HIS A 35 32.31 -13.75 -12.47
C HIS A 35 31.25 -14.38 -13.32
N LYS A 36 31.62 -14.97 -14.46
CA LYS A 36 30.78 -15.89 -15.19
C LYS A 36 30.42 -17.04 -14.24
N ILE A 37 29.15 -17.07 -13.82
CA ILE A 37 28.62 -18.18 -13.02
C ILE A 37 28.61 -19.40 -13.94
N SER A 38 29.21 -20.49 -13.51
CA SER A 38 29.17 -21.73 -14.30
C SER A 38 27.77 -22.35 -14.16
N VAL A 39 27.34 -23.12 -15.17
CA VAL A 39 26.04 -23.84 -15.19
C VAL A 39 25.86 -24.79 -13.98
N SER A 40 26.87 -24.92 -13.12
CA SER A 40 26.86 -25.75 -11.91
C SER A 40 26.54 -24.98 -10.62
N ASP A 41 26.42 -23.65 -10.68
CA ASP A 41 26.18 -22.83 -9.48
C ASP A 41 24.66 -22.74 -9.19
N ALA A 42 24.31 -22.68 -7.91
CA ALA A 42 22.92 -22.56 -7.50
C ALA A 42 22.30 -21.26 -8.03
N PRO A 43 21.04 -21.30 -8.52
CA PRO A 43 20.34 -20.08 -8.90
C PRO A 43 20.30 -19.08 -7.74
N PHE A 44 20.46 -17.80 -8.04
CA PHE A 44 20.41 -16.74 -7.03
C PHE A 44 18.95 -16.37 -6.75
N VAL A 45 18.42 -16.84 -5.62
CA VAL A 45 17.07 -16.51 -5.17
C VAL A 45 17.09 -15.19 -4.40
N GLU A 46 16.24 -14.25 -4.81
CA GLU A 46 16.01 -12.98 -4.14
C GLU A 46 14.51 -12.77 -3.95
N VAL A 47 14.14 -12.14 -2.84
CA VAL A 47 12.76 -11.76 -2.54
C VAL A 47 12.61 -10.24 -2.44
N GLY A 48 11.44 -9.74 -2.80
CA GLY A 48 11.01 -8.39 -2.54
C GLY A 48 9.76 -8.41 -1.69
N ILE A 49 9.54 -7.38 -0.89
CA ILE A 49 8.37 -7.25 -0.04
C ILE A 49 7.59 -6.03 -0.50
N HIS A 50 6.31 -6.22 -0.85
CA HIS A 50 5.36 -5.14 -0.91
C HIS A 50 4.97 -4.76 0.52
N GLN A 51 5.11 -3.48 0.85
CA GLN A 51 4.81 -2.95 2.19
C GLN A 51 4.43 -1.47 2.16
N ILE A 52 4.04 -0.96 0.99
CA ILE A 52 3.65 0.44 0.82
C ILE A 52 2.17 0.68 1.12
N ASN A 53 1.38 -0.37 1.08
CA ASN A 53 -0.07 -0.37 1.24
C ASN A 53 -0.51 -1.32 2.36
N ASP A 54 -1.81 -1.60 2.46
CA ASP A 54 -2.37 -2.47 3.50
C ASP A 54 -2.12 -3.96 3.24
N VAL A 55 -1.58 -4.32 2.08
CA VAL A 55 -1.20 -5.70 1.73
C VAL A 55 0.31 -5.86 1.81
N TRP A 56 0.80 -6.52 2.86
CA TRP A 56 2.21 -6.86 2.96
C TRP A 56 2.46 -8.25 2.42
N MET A 57 3.13 -8.35 1.27
CA MET A 57 3.34 -9.61 0.57
C MET A 57 4.77 -9.76 0.07
N THR A 58 5.33 -10.96 0.26
CA THR A 58 6.61 -11.35 -0.34
C THR A 58 6.42 -11.83 -1.76
N VAL A 59 7.24 -11.32 -2.67
CA VAL A 59 7.34 -11.76 -4.07
C VAL A 59 8.77 -12.18 -4.39
N SER A 60 8.95 -13.16 -5.26
CA SER A 60 10.26 -13.71 -5.59
C SER A 60 10.65 -13.54 -7.05
N ASN A 61 11.94 -13.77 -7.34
CA ASN A 61 12.47 -13.86 -8.70
C ASN A 61 12.37 -15.26 -9.31
N MET A 62 11.43 -16.08 -8.85
CA MET A 62 11.23 -17.46 -9.29
C MET A 62 9.75 -17.81 -9.54
N GLY A 63 8.89 -16.79 -9.71
CA GLY A 63 7.48 -16.97 -10.00
C GLY A 63 6.63 -17.44 -8.81
N GLN A 64 7.16 -17.34 -7.60
CA GLN A 64 6.48 -17.66 -6.35
C GLN A 64 6.13 -16.38 -5.61
N MET A 65 4.94 -16.33 -5.04
CA MET A 65 4.43 -15.30 -4.11
C MET A 65 4.17 -15.94 -2.76
N GLY A 66 4.35 -15.19 -1.68
CA GLY A 66 4.30 -15.73 -0.32
C GLY A 66 5.62 -16.38 0.11
N THR A 67 5.69 -16.84 1.35
CA THR A 67 6.89 -17.44 1.97
C THR A 67 6.81 -18.96 2.12
N GLY A 68 5.65 -19.55 1.85
CA GLY A 68 5.48 -21.01 1.80
C GLY A 68 6.37 -21.67 0.75
N GLY A 69 6.30 -22.96 0.67
CA GLY A 69 7.00 -23.69 -0.36
C GLY A 69 8.53 -23.64 -0.21
N TYR A 70 9.22 -23.29 -1.30
CA TYR A 70 10.70 -23.34 -1.33
C TYR A 70 11.37 -22.17 -0.63
N ILE A 71 10.74 -20.99 -0.64
CA ILE A 71 11.34 -19.78 -0.03
C ILE A 71 11.55 -20.00 1.46
N GLY A 72 10.55 -20.54 2.16
CA GLY A 72 10.58 -20.73 3.59
C GLY A 72 10.71 -19.40 4.35
N VAL A 73 11.07 -19.47 5.60
CA VAL A 73 11.30 -18.30 6.45
C VAL A 73 12.49 -17.50 5.95
N VAL A 74 12.24 -16.28 5.52
CA VAL A 74 13.28 -15.33 5.07
C VAL A 74 13.22 -14.12 5.98
N PHE A 75 14.36 -13.49 6.22
CA PHE A 75 14.47 -12.29 7.03
C PHE A 75 14.80 -11.09 6.12
N ASP A 76 14.07 -10.01 6.30
CA ASP A 76 14.38 -8.74 5.66
C ASP A 76 15.79 -8.30 6.07
N PRO A 77 16.72 -8.09 5.13
CA PRO A 77 18.08 -7.70 5.44
C PRO A 77 18.19 -6.29 6.06
N VAL A 78 17.17 -5.46 5.92
CA VAL A 78 17.17 -4.09 6.46
C VAL A 78 16.64 -4.06 7.90
N THR A 79 15.48 -4.66 8.13
CA THR A 79 14.83 -4.65 9.45
C THR A 79 15.26 -5.81 10.33
N GLY A 80 15.71 -6.93 9.73
CA GLY A 80 16.01 -8.19 10.42
C GLY A 80 14.76 -8.95 10.90
N MET A 81 13.56 -8.49 10.49
CA MET A 81 12.30 -9.15 10.77
C MET A 81 12.03 -10.27 9.76
N GLU A 82 11.19 -11.21 10.15
CA GLU A 82 10.68 -12.25 9.24
C GLU A 82 9.83 -11.62 8.16
N THR A 83 10.03 -12.04 6.91
CA THR A 83 9.22 -11.52 5.79
C THR A 83 7.83 -12.14 5.81
N PRO A 84 6.77 -11.32 5.63
CA PRO A 84 5.40 -11.83 5.62
C PRO A 84 5.13 -12.69 4.40
N SER A 85 4.26 -13.69 4.52
CA SER A 85 3.71 -14.36 3.34
C SER A 85 2.70 -13.44 2.65
N CYS A 86 1.58 -13.16 3.29
CA CYS A 86 0.66 -12.10 2.89
C CYS A 86 -0.14 -11.64 4.12
N LEU A 87 0.30 -10.55 4.76
CA LEU A 87 -0.42 -9.96 5.88
C LEU A 87 -1.42 -8.90 5.40
N TYR A 88 -2.60 -8.92 5.98
CA TYR A 88 -3.66 -7.95 5.74
C TYR A 88 -4.61 -7.84 6.97
N PRO A 89 -4.92 -6.63 7.46
CA PRO A 89 -4.29 -5.35 7.10
C PRO A 89 -2.79 -5.29 7.43
N ALA A 90 -2.09 -4.29 6.91
CA ALA A 90 -0.68 -4.03 7.22
C ALA A 90 -0.43 -4.01 8.74
N ASN A 91 0.74 -4.51 9.15
CA ASN A 91 1.13 -4.65 10.57
C ASN A 91 0.21 -5.54 11.43
N SER A 92 -0.77 -6.22 10.84
CA SER A 92 -1.52 -7.26 11.54
C SER A 92 -0.71 -8.56 11.58
N ALA A 93 -1.18 -9.53 12.34
CA ALA A 93 -0.69 -10.90 12.32
C ALA A 93 -1.65 -11.83 11.56
N LEU A 94 -2.50 -11.29 10.70
CA LEU A 94 -3.48 -12.03 9.91
C LEU A 94 -2.88 -12.38 8.54
N ASN A 95 -2.70 -13.66 8.30
CA ASN A 95 -2.11 -14.19 7.07
C ASN A 95 -3.22 -14.66 6.12
N TYR A 96 -3.08 -14.36 4.82
CA TYR A 96 -4.05 -14.71 3.77
C TYR A 96 -3.43 -15.50 2.63
N LEU A 97 -2.19 -15.97 2.78
CA LEU A 97 -1.51 -16.73 1.74
C LEU A 97 -0.38 -17.56 2.31
N TYR A 98 -0.41 -18.86 2.11
CA TYR A 98 0.77 -19.68 2.32
C TYR A 98 1.73 -19.54 1.14
N VAL A 99 1.27 -19.88 -0.08
CA VAL A 99 2.05 -19.74 -1.30
C VAL A 99 1.16 -19.64 -2.54
N ALA A 100 1.59 -18.84 -3.51
CA ALA A 100 1.02 -18.83 -4.84
C ALA A 100 2.11 -18.91 -5.91
N GLY A 101 1.75 -19.40 -7.10
CA GLY A 101 2.68 -19.51 -8.22
C GLY A 101 2.02 -19.44 -9.56
N PHE A 102 2.79 -18.97 -10.55
CA PHE A 102 2.34 -18.89 -11.93
C PHE A 102 2.63 -20.20 -12.66
N TRP A 103 1.64 -20.75 -13.37
CA TRP A 103 1.76 -21.96 -14.17
C TRP A 103 1.55 -21.68 -15.65
N ILE A 104 2.31 -22.31 -16.50
CA ILE A 104 2.15 -22.25 -17.95
C ILE A 104 2.23 -23.66 -18.54
N GLY A 105 1.20 -24.03 -19.32
CA GLY A 105 1.15 -25.32 -19.98
C GLY A 105 0.93 -25.16 -21.49
N ALA A 106 1.59 -26.00 -22.30
CA ALA A 106 1.47 -25.95 -23.74
C ALA A 106 1.65 -27.33 -24.41
N ILE A 107 1.23 -27.41 -25.68
CA ILE A 107 1.55 -28.53 -26.57
C ILE A 107 2.74 -28.14 -27.44
N VAL A 108 3.87 -28.84 -27.27
CA VAL A 108 5.10 -28.63 -28.04
C VAL A 108 5.38 -29.82 -28.93
N GLY A 109 4.96 -29.75 -30.18
CA GLY A 109 5.03 -30.88 -31.10
C GLY A 109 4.00 -31.97 -30.77
N ARG A 110 4.40 -32.99 -30.01
CA ARG A 110 3.52 -34.07 -29.52
C ARG A 110 3.50 -34.15 -28.00
N ASP A 111 4.35 -33.38 -27.35
CA ASP A 111 4.52 -33.43 -25.91
C ASP A 111 3.61 -32.38 -25.26
N THR A 112 3.00 -32.78 -24.18
CA THR A 112 2.29 -31.85 -23.27
C THR A 112 3.26 -31.50 -22.15
N LEU A 113 3.55 -30.22 -22.00
CA LEU A 113 4.52 -29.70 -21.04
C LEU A 113 3.86 -28.63 -20.18
N VAL A 114 4.24 -28.58 -18.91
CA VAL A 114 3.82 -27.54 -17.97
C VAL A 114 5.06 -27.09 -17.22
N SER A 115 5.24 -25.78 -17.07
CA SER A 115 6.26 -25.18 -16.22
C SER A 115 5.59 -24.37 -15.11
N ILE A 116 6.04 -24.55 -13.87
CA ILE A 116 5.36 -24.06 -12.67
C ILE A 116 6.30 -23.30 -11.74
N GLY A 117 5.78 -22.24 -11.11
CA GLY A 117 6.47 -21.52 -10.03
C GLY A 117 6.48 -22.30 -8.72
N VAL A 118 5.37 -22.92 -8.41
CA VAL A 118 5.23 -23.80 -7.24
C VAL A 118 4.01 -24.69 -7.44
N ASP A 119 4.01 -25.86 -6.83
CA ASP A 119 2.84 -26.72 -6.68
C ASP A 119 2.68 -27.22 -5.24
N ASP A 120 1.66 -28.01 -5.07
CA ASP A 120 1.31 -28.61 -3.80
C ASP A 120 2.45 -29.44 -3.19
N TRP A 121 2.51 -29.46 -1.87
CA TRP A 121 3.50 -30.18 -1.14
C TRP A 121 3.18 -31.69 -1.04
N VAL A 122 3.76 -32.47 -1.94
CA VAL A 122 3.71 -33.94 -1.91
C VAL A 122 5.10 -34.51 -1.56
N GLY A 123 5.62 -34.07 -0.40
CA GLY A 123 6.93 -34.54 0.11
C GLY A 123 8.15 -33.79 -0.40
N SER A 124 8.06 -33.01 -1.46
CA SER A 124 9.02 -31.99 -1.89
C SER A 124 8.32 -31.03 -2.85
N TYR A 125 8.56 -29.74 -2.67
CA TYR A 125 8.06 -28.73 -3.60
C TYR A 125 8.64 -28.95 -4.98
N THR A 126 7.80 -28.89 -6.00
CA THR A 126 8.23 -28.91 -7.41
C THR A 126 8.21 -27.48 -7.91
N MET A 127 9.34 -27.02 -8.40
CA MET A 127 9.52 -25.71 -9.01
C MET A 127 10.30 -25.88 -10.29
N GLU A 128 9.92 -25.12 -11.31
CA GLU A 128 10.52 -25.22 -12.63
C GLU A 128 10.89 -23.83 -13.18
N LEU A 129 10.45 -22.76 -12.50
CA LEU A 129 10.80 -21.39 -12.82
C LEU A 129 11.95 -20.93 -11.93
N TRP A 130 13.02 -20.41 -12.56
CA TRP A 130 14.23 -20.01 -11.88
C TRP A 130 14.73 -18.66 -12.39
N PRO A 131 15.44 -17.88 -11.57
CA PRO A 131 15.96 -16.60 -11.98
C PRO A 131 16.74 -16.67 -13.28
N ASP A 132 16.48 -15.74 -14.18
CA ASP A 132 17.28 -15.60 -15.38
C ASP A 132 18.67 -15.07 -15.01
N GLN A 133 19.71 -15.80 -15.45
CA GLN A 133 21.11 -15.44 -15.25
C GLN A 133 21.71 -14.69 -16.47
N GLY A 134 20.86 -14.25 -17.40
CA GLY A 134 21.24 -13.53 -18.61
C GLY A 134 21.97 -12.20 -18.36
N GLU A 135 22.86 -11.86 -19.29
CA GLU A 135 23.93 -10.87 -19.03
C GLU A 135 23.51 -9.38 -19.15
N ASP A 136 22.37 -9.02 -19.79
CA ASP A 136 22.32 -7.70 -20.41
C ASP A 136 21.27 -6.71 -19.90
N GLU A 137 20.22 -7.11 -19.26
CA GLU A 137 19.13 -6.18 -18.92
C GLU A 137 19.00 -5.86 -17.40
N TYR A 138 19.59 -6.67 -16.55
CA TYR A 138 19.55 -6.49 -15.12
C TYR A 138 20.96 -6.49 -14.52
N PRO A 139 21.33 -5.45 -13.77
CA PRO A 139 22.69 -5.27 -13.27
C PRO A 139 23.17 -6.34 -12.30
N TYR A 140 22.32 -7.26 -11.88
CA TYR A 140 22.60 -8.26 -10.85
C TYR A 140 22.37 -9.72 -11.28
N GLY A 141 22.16 -10.01 -12.56
CA GLY A 141 22.06 -11.39 -13.06
C GLY A 141 20.90 -12.17 -12.45
N GLY A 142 19.65 -11.75 -12.66
CA GLY A 142 18.44 -12.42 -12.16
C GLY A 142 17.95 -11.93 -10.80
N GLY A 143 18.51 -10.84 -10.26
CA GLY A 143 18.03 -10.20 -9.03
C GLY A 143 16.73 -9.41 -9.22
N ILE A 144 16.17 -8.95 -8.10
CA ILE A 144 14.99 -8.07 -8.08
C ILE A 144 15.40 -6.62 -8.28
N SER A 145 14.76 -5.93 -9.22
CA SER A 145 14.85 -4.49 -9.40
C SER A 145 13.67 -3.80 -8.71
N ARG A 146 13.93 -2.70 -8.02
CA ARG A 146 12.92 -1.90 -7.32
C ARG A 146 12.89 -0.50 -7.92
N LYS A 147 11.68 0.07 -8.09
CA LYS A 147 11.48 1.45 -8.54
C LYS A 147 10.34 2.08 -7.76
N SER A 148 10.29 3.41 -7.76
CA SER A 148 9.25 4.20 -7.09
C SER A 148 9.02 5.52 -7.82
N ILE A 149 7.77 5.96 -7.91
CA ILE A 149 7.42 7.32 -8.35
C ILE A 149 7.71 8.37 -7.28
N GLN A 150 7.90 7.96 -6.03
CA GLN A 150 8.12 8.87 -4.90
C GLN A 150 9.50 9.51 -4.98
N ARG A 151 9.58 10.83 -5.10
CA ARG A 151 10.86 11.59 -5.23
C ARG A 151 11.80 11.42 -4.03
N GLY A 152 11.26 11.18 -2.84
CA GLY A 152 12.06 10.92 -1.62
C GLY A 152 12.57 9.49 -1.48
N SER A 153 12.13 8.58 -2.32
CA SER A 153 12.52 7.17 -2.27
C SER A 153 13.95 6.95 -2.79
N PRO A 154 14.75 6.08 -2.16
CA PRO A 154 16.04 5.66 -2.71
C PRO A 154 15.90 4.88 -4.03
N TYR A 155 14.69 4.50 -4.42
CA TYR A 155 14.35 3.78 -5.64
C TYR A 155 13.66 4.67 -6.68
N PHE A 156 13.67 5.99 -6.48
CA PHE A 156 13.03 6.92 -7.41
C PHE A 156 13.48 6.69 -8.86
N ASP A 157 12.53 6.53 -9.76
CA ASP A 157 12.75 6.38 -11.20
C ASP A 157 11.55 6.99 -11.93
N GLU A 158 11.76 7.94 -12.83
CA GLU A 158 10.69 8.56 -13.63
C GLU A 158 9.87 7.57 -14.47
N LYS A 159 10.37 6.35 -14.66
CA LYS A 159 9.71 5.26 -15.38
C LYS A 159 8.94 4.30 -14.46
N ALA A 160 8.99 4.53 -13.15
CA ALA A 160 8.16 3.79 -12.22
C ALA A 160 6.67 4.00 -12.54
N LYS A 161 5.85 3.03 -12.20
CA LYS A 161 4.41 3.07 -12.41
C LYS A 161 3.64 3.28 -11.11
N SER A 162 4.22 2.86 -10.00
CA SER A 162 3.60 2.93 -8.69
C SER A 162 4.58 3.45 -7.64
N GLU A 163 4.10 3.60 -6.43
CA GLU A 163 4.94 3.96 -5.29
C GLU A 163 5.93 2.86 -4.93
N GLN A 164 5.60 1.60 -5.28
CA GLN A 164 6.51 0.48 -5.12
C GLN A 164 6.39 -0.50 -6.29
N ASP A 165 7.30 -0.40 -7.25
CA ASP A 165 7.46 -1.37 -8.33
C ASP A 165 8.50 -2.41 -7.92
N ILE A 166 8.17 -3.70 -8.05
CA ILE A 166 9.10 -4.82 -7.89
C ILE A 166 9.13 -5.61 -9.20
N ILE A 167 10.34 -5.78 -9.76
CA ILE A 167 10.53 -6.37 -11.08
C ILE A 167 11.49 -7.54 -11.00
N ALA A 168 11.08 -8.68 -11.52
CA ALA A 168 11.88 -9.91 -11.59
C ALA A 168 11.83 -10.54 -12.98
N VAL A 169 12.90 -11.22 -13.37
CA VAL A 169 12.96 -12.00 -14.61
C VAL A 169 13.42 -13.42 -14.33
N TYR A 170 12.69 -14.39 -14.83
CA TYR A 170 12.98 -15.80 -14.63
C TYR A 170 12.59 -16.63 -15.85
N THR A 171 13.13 -17.85 -15.92
CA THR A 171 12.93 -18.79 -17.02
C THR A 171 12.65 -20.19 -16.52
N ASP A 172 12.11 -21.04 -17.39
CA ASP A 172 11.94 -22.48 -17.15
C ASP A 172 13.09 -23.33 -17.71
N THR A 173 14.20 -22.70 -18.10
CA THR A 173 15.28 -23.37 -18.86
C THR A 173 16.25 -24.18 -18.01
N VAL A 174 16.15 -24.12 -16.68
CA VAL A 174 16.96 -24.90 -15.76
C VAL A 174 16.53 -26.37 -15.80
N THR A 175 17.45 -27.26 -16.18
CA THR A 175 17.20 -28.72 -16.28
C THR A 175 18.07 -29.55 -15.33
N ASN A 176 18.82 -28.90 -14.43
CA ASN A 176 19.65 -29.59 -13.46
C ASN A 176 18.77 -30.28 -12.40
N PRO A 177 18.81 -31.64 -12.29
CA PRO A 177 17.97 -32.38 -11.36
C PRO A 177 18.24 -32.10 -9.87
N SER A 178 19.24 -31.28 -9.56
CA SER A 178 19.47 -30.80 -8.19
C SER A 178 18.52 -29.64 -7.82
N TYR A 179 17.91 -28.99 -8.82
CA TYR A 179 17.04 -27.82 -8.63
C TYR A 179 15.65 -28.05 -9.21
N VAL A 180 15.52 -28.89 -10.22
CA VAL A 180 14.23 -29.16 -10.88
C VAL A 180 13.95 -30.66 -10.79
N GLY A 181 12.75 -30.97 -10.29
CA GLY A 181 12.31 -32.36 -10.12
C GLY A 181 12.10 -33.11 -11.44
N ILE A 182 11.73 -34.37 -11.31
CA ILE A 182 11.23 -35.19 -12.42
C ILE A 182 9.71 -35.17 -12.39
N ASP A 183 9.08 -35.35 -13.54
CA ASP A 183 7.62 -35.57 -13.60
C ASP A 183 7.25 -36.81 -12.75
N ASN A 184 6.40 -36.62 -11.76
CA ASN A 184 6.04 -37.65 -10.79
C ASN A 184 5.17 -38.79 -11.37
N VAL A 185 4.61 -38.61 -12.58
CA VAL A 185 3.70 -39.59 -13.22
C VAL A 185 4.47 -40.50 -14.19
N ASP A 186 5.29 -39.92 -15.10
CA ASP A 186 6.00 -40.71 -16.13
C ASP A 186 7.52 -40.81 -15.87
N GLY A 187 8.05 -40.12 -14.84
CA GLY A 187 9.45 -40.21 -14.44
C GLY A 187 10.42 -39.50 -15.37
N ARG A 188 9.96 -38.68 -16.30
CA ARG A 188 10.82 -37.94 -17.21
C ARG A 188 11.47 -36.76 -16.55
N PRO A 189 12.68 -36.37 -16.95
CA PRO A 189 13.28 -35.11 -16.54
C PRO A 189 12.44 -33.93 -17.00
N HIS A 190 12.54 -32.77 -16.32
CA HIS A 190 11.92 -31.52 -16.75
C HIS A 190 12.29 -31.17 -18.20
N HIS A 191 11.28 -30.93 -19.00
CA HIS A 191 11.39 -30.47 -20.38
C HIS A 191 10.87 -29.05 -20.48
N PRO A 192 11.75 -28.06 -20.60
CA PRO A 192 11.32 -26.66 -20.59
C PRO A 192 10.48 -26.30 -21.79
N LEU A 193 9.50 -25.44 -21.60
CA LEU A 193 8.78 -24.73 -22.69
C LEU A 193 9.70 -23.73 -23.39
N ASN A 194 10.83 -23.36 -22.75
CA ASN A 194 11.77 -22.32 -23.14
C ASN A 194 11.10 -20.94 -23.14
N MET A 195 10.67 -20.52 -21.99
CA MET A 195 10.07 -19.21 -21.79
C MET A 195 10.93 -18.33 -20.88
N GLU A 196 10.90 -17.05 -21.18
CA GLU A 196 11.37 -15.97 -20.33
C GLU A 196 10.15 -15.18 -19.83
N ILE A 197 10.05 -15.01 -18.54
CA ILE A 197 8.95 -14.33 -17.89
C ILE A 197 9.50 -13.10 -17.19
N THR A 198 9.02 -11.93 -17.58
CA THR A 198 9.24 -10.70 -16.83
C THR A 198 7.99 -10.45 -15.98
N GLN A 199 8.14 -10.54 -14.68
CA GLN A 199 7.12 -10.21 -13.67
C GLN A 199 7.36 -8.78 -13.17
N ARG A 200 6.29 -7.98 -13.15
CA ARG A 200 6.26 -6.67 -12.51
C ARG A 200 5.11 -6.68 -11.52
N SER A 201 5.34 -6.17 -10.34
CA SER A 201 4.26 -5.98 -9.36
C SER A 201 4.27 -4.55 -8.86
N TYR A 202 3.08 -4.00 -8.65
CA TYR A 202 2.84 -2.59 -8.38
C TYR A 202 1.96 -2.44 -7.15
N GLY A 203 2.33 -1.51 -6.27
CA GLY A 203 1.57 -1.16 -5.08
C GLY A 203 1.46 0.35 -4.89
N TRP A 204 0.30 0.79 -4.40
CA TRP A 204 -0.01 2.18 -4.07
C TRP A 204 -0.60 2.27 -2.68
N SER A 205 -0.30 3.34 -1.95
CA SER A 205 -0.77 3.57 -0.57
C SER A 205 -2.11 4.30 -0.49
N TYR A 206 -2.75 4.61 -1.61
CA TYR A 206 -4.03 5.32 -1.64
C TYR A 206 -5.18 4.42 -1.20
N ASP A 207 -6.11 4.91 -0.40
CA ASP A 207 -7.22 4.15 0.19
C ASP A 207 -7.95 3.24 -0.82
N TYR A 208 -8.21 3.73 -2.04
CA TYR A 208 -8.88 2.96 -3.08
C TYR A 208 -7.98 1.89 -3.73
N ALA A 209 -6.67 1.91 -3.49
CA ALA A 209 -5.67 1.01 -4.05
C ALA A 209 -4.85 0.27 -2.98
N ALA A 210 -5.15 0.50 -1.71
CA ALA A 210 -4.39 -0.05 -0.60
C ALA A 210 -4.58 -1.57 -0.43
N ASP A 211 -5.70 -2.11 -0.90
CA ASP A 211 -6.11 -3.49 -0.66
C ASP A 211 -5.76 -4.46 -1.80
N PHE A 212 -4.86 -4.10 -2.69
CA PHE A 212 -4.41 -5.02 -3.74
C PHE A 212 -2.98 -4.75 -4.21
N ILE A 213 -2.39 -5.77 -4.84
CA ILE A 213 -1.14 -5.70 -5.58
C ILE A 213 -1.43 -6.12 -7.03
N LEU A 214 -1.07 -5.25 -7.97
CA LEU A 214 -1.26 -5.51 -9.40
C LEU A 214 -0.01 -6.19 -9.98
N PHE A 215 -0.18 -7.32 -10.63
CA PHE A 215 0.88 -8.07 -11.31
C PHE A 215 0.74 -7.97 -12.82
N ASP A 216 1.82 -7.59 -13.50
CA ASP A 216 1.92 -7.52 -14.96
C ASP A 216 3.04 -8.40 -15.45
N TYR A 217 2.70 -9.35 -16.33
CA TYR A 217 3.61 -10.33 -16.88
C TYR A 217 3.84 -10.10 -18.35
N SER A 218 5.08 -10.20 -18.79
CA SER A 218 5.46 -10.34 -20.18
C SER A 218 6.06 -11.73 -20.38
N ILE A 219 5.42 -12.58 -21.18
CA ILE A 219 5.78 -13.98 -21.37
C ILE A 219 6.32 -14.14 -22.79
N LYS A 220 7.61 -14.43 -22.92
CA LYS A 220 8.32 -14.52 -24.18
C LYS A 220 8.74 -15.96 -24.48
N ASN A 221 8.40 -16.43 -25.66
CA ASN A 221 8.94 -17.70 -26.17
C ASN A 221 10.39 -17.49 -26.64
N ILE A 222 11.38 -17.91 -25.86
CA ILE A 222 12.80 -17.86 -26.22
C ILE A 222 13.29 -19.12 -26.94
N GLY A 223 12.40 -20.10 -27.08
CA GLY A 223 12.67 -21.35 -27.83
C GLY A 223 12.57 -21.18 -29.35
N ILE A 224 12.82 -22.28 -30.03
CA ILE A 224 12.76 -22.38 -31.52
C ILE A 224 11.49 -23.05 -32.02
N LYS A 225 10.63 -23.52 -31.12
CA LYS A 225 9.37 -24.19 -31.45
C LYS A 225 8.20 -23.29 -31.04
N LYS A 226 7.15 -23.35 -31.87
CA LYS A 226 5.86 -22.75 -31.51
C LYS A 226 5.24 -23.50 -30.33
N LEU A 227 4.74 -22.76 -29.35
CA LEU A 227 3.93 -23.28 -28.28
C LEU A 227 2.46 -23.20 -28.71
N ASN A 228 1.78 -24.35 -28.75
CA ASN A 228 0.41 -24.41 -29.19
C ASN A 228 -0.52 -24.66 -28.01
N LYS A 229 -1.71 -24.10 -28.09
CA LYS A 229 -2.76 -24.24 -27.09
C LYS A 229 -2.22 -23.96 -25.66
N VAL A 230 -1.54 -22.86 -25.53
CA VAL A 230 -1.00 -22.41 -24.22
C VAL A 230 -2.15 -22.07 -23.30
N PHE A 231 -2.11 -22.61 -22.11
CA PHE A 231 -2.93 -22.18 -20.97
C PHE A 231 -2.01 -21.62 -19.89
N MET A 232 -2.47 -20.58 -19.23
CA MET A 232 -1.80 -19.93 -18.14
C MET A 232 -2.69 -20.01 -16.90
N ALA A 233 -2.10 -20.07 -15.72
CA ALA A 233 -2.87 -20.15 -14.49
C ALA A 233 -2.14 -19.53 -13.31
N VAL A 234 -2.90 -19.13 -12.31
CA VAL A 234 -2.42 -18.79 -10.97
C VAL A 234 -2.88 -19.88 -10.01
N TYR A 235 -1.90 -20.54 -9.41
CA TYR A 235 -2.10 -21.50 -8.35
C TYR A 235 -2.03 -20.77 -7.01
N VAL A 236 -2.94 -21.09 -6.10
CA VAL A 236 -3.01 -20.49 -4.76
C VAL A 236 -3.26 -21.57 -3.71
N ASP A 237 -2.44 -21.54 -2.69
CA ASP A 237 -2.54 -22.25 -1.43
C ASP A 237 -2.68 -21.18 -0.34
N GLY A 238 -3.87 -21.04 0.23
CA GLY A 238 -4.26 -19.84 0.97
C GLY A 238 -3.69 -19.77 2.37
N ASP A 239 -4.11 -20.64 3.27
CA ASP A 239 -3.86 -20.62 4.72
C ASP A 239 -4.28 -19.28 5.36
N VAL A 240 -5.57 -19.08 5.55
CA VAL A 240 -6.13 -17.87 6.15
C VAL A 240 -6.22 -18.02 7.65
N HIS A 241 -5.31 -17.38 8.39
CA HIS A 241 -5.24 -17.54 9.85
C HIS A 241 -4.47 -16.43 10.54
N HIS A 242 -4.64 -16.31 11.85
CA HIS A 242 -3.73 -15.49 12.67
C HIS A 242 -2.41 -16.24 12.90
N GLU A 243 -1.26 -15.60 12.74
CA GLU A 243 0.09 -16.21 12.82
C GLU A 243 0.37 -16.99 14.13
N SER A 244 -0.35 -16.73 15.21
CA SER A 244 -0.23 -17.53 16.44
C SER A 244 -0.99 -18.85 16.41
N MET A 245 -1.85 -19.09 15.42
CA MET A 245 -2.60 -20.32 15.23
C MET A 245 -1.82 -21.25 14.30
N PHE A 246 -1.05 -22.14 14.87
CA PHE A 246 -0.31 -23.15 14.11
C PHE A 246 -1.05 -24.49 14.15
N GLY A 247 -1.21 -25.10 13.00
CA GLY A 247 -1.76 -26.43 12.86
C GLY A 247 -3.15 -26.45 12.23
N PRO A 248 -3.88 -27.55 12.33
CA PRO A 248 -5.16 -27.72 11.63
C PRO A 248 -6.22 -26.68 11.98
N GLU A 249 -6.11 -26.02 13.12
CA GLU A 249 -6.98 -24.90 13.52
C GLU A 249 -6.67 -23.61 12.76
N GLY A 250 -5.57 -23.52 12.01
CA GLY A 250 -5.15 -22.35 11.25
C GLY A 250 -5.23 -22.52 9.73
N TYR A 251 -5.06 -23.73 9.20
CA TYR A 251 -5.13 -24.00 7.76
C TYR A 251 -6.22 -24.98 7.36
N GLY A 252 -6.92 -25.55 8.31
CA GLY A 252 -7.95 -26.58 8.08
C GLY A 252 -9.38 -26.04 8.01
N GLU A 253 -9.57 -24.72 8.07
CA GLU A 253 -10.86 -24.06 8.10
C GLU A 253 -11.11 -23.20 6.84
N ASP A 254 -10.20 -23.24 5.88
CA ASP A 254 -10.27 -22.44 4.66
C ASP A 254 -11.41 -22.86 3.72
N LEU A 255 -12.02 -21.86 3.10
CA LEU A 255 -13.04 -22.00 2.07
C LEU A 255 -12.63 -21.27 0.80
N CYS A 256 -12.59 -21.95 -0.33
CA CYS A 256 -12.35 -21.32 -1.61
C CYS A 256 -13.58 -21.34 -2.53
N GLY A 257 -13.64 -20.35 -3.43
CA GLY A 257 -14.75 -20.21 -4.36
C GLY A 257 -14.44 -19.28 -5.54
N PHE A 258 -15.45 -19.08 -6.39
CA PHE A 258 -15.34 -18.22 -7.57
C PHE A 258 -16.57 -17.32 -7.72
N ARG A 259 -16.35 -16.01 -7.76
CA ARG A 259 -17.42 -15.05 -7.96
C ARG A 259 -17.30 -14.36 -9.32
N ARG A 260 -18.35 -14.50 -10.13
CA ARG A 260 -18.33 -13.98 -11.50
C ARG A 260 -18.73 -12.52 -11.61
N THR A 261 -19.77 -12.12 -10.90
CA THR A 261 -20.36 -10.78 -10.98
C THR A 261 -20.74 -10.24 -9.63
N PHE A 262 -20.80 -8.91 -9.52
CA PHE A 262 -21.30 -8.21 -8.34
C PHE A 262 -22.16 -7.00 -8.78
N PRO A 263 -23.16 -6.54 -8.00
CA PRO A 263 -23.91 -5.33 -8.29
C PRO A 263 -22.98 -4.11 -8.41
N ALA A 264 -23.09 -3.37 -9.51
CA ALA A 264 -22.26 -2.18 -9.74
C ALA A 264 -22.58 -1.06 -8.73
N GLU A 265 -21.56 -0.34 -8.29
CA GLU A 265 -21.74 0.84 -7.42
C GLU A 265 -22.60 1.92 -8.06
N ALA A 266 -22.52 2.09 -9.39
CA ALA A 266 -23.40 2.96 -10.16
C ALA A 266 -24.89 2.63 -9.97
N GLY A 267 -25.26 1.47 -9.45
CA GLY A 267 -26.64 1.05 -9.25
C GLY A 267 -27.34 0.74 -10.56
N CYS A 268 -28.58 1.20 -10.73
CA CYS A 268 -29.40 1.03 -11.94
C CYS A 268 -29.58 -0.42 -12.40
N GLY A 269 -29.34 -1.40 -11.49
CA GLY A 269 -29.41 -2.83 -11.81
C GLY A 269 -28.26 -3.36 -12.68
N PHE A 270 -27.18 -2.59 -12.83
CA PHE A 270 -25.96 -3.07 -13.50
C PHE A 270 -25.22 -4.08 -12.64
N LEU A 271 -24.58 -5.02 -13.32
CA LEU A 271 -23.68 -5.99 -12.71
C LEU A 271 -22.29 -5.79 -13.30
N ASP A 272 -21.29 -5.65 -12.44
CA ASP A 272 -19.89 -5.64 -12.83
C ASP A 272 -19.36 -7.06 -12.89
N THR A 273 -18.53 -7.33 -13.88
CA THR A 273 -17.86 -8.62 -14.04
C THR A 273 -16.56 -8.58 -13.25
N ILE A 274 -16.51 -9.29 -12.13
CA ILE A 274 -15.33 -9.32 -11.28
C ILE A 274 -14.45 -10.55 -11.53
N ASN A 275 -15.01 -11.70 -11.90
CA ASN A 275 -14.29 -12.95 -12.22
C ASN A 275 -13.14 -13.23 -11.25
N ILE A 276 -13.42 -13.22 -9.94
CA ILE A 276 -12.44 -13.42 -8.89
C ILE A 276 -12.53 -14.84 -8.32
N ALA A 277 -11.40 -15.54 -8.27
CA ALA A 277 -11.23 -16.72 -7.44
C ALA A 277 -10.75 -16.25 -6.05
N TYR A 278 -11.39 -16.72 -5.00
CA TYR A 278 -11.14 -16.25 -3.64
C TYR A 278 -10.91 -17.39 -2.65
N ILE A 279 -10.26 -17.04 -1.54
CA ILE A 279 -10.10 -17.87 -0.36
C ILE A 279 -10.38 -17.03 0.89
N THR A 280 -10.94 -17.65 1.90
CA THR A 280 -11.32 -17.05 3.19
C THR A 280 -11.33 -18.12 4.27
N ASP A 281 -11.22 -17.72 5.52
CA ASP A 281 -11.57 -18.54 6.65
C ASP A 281 -13.08 -18.90 6.65
N ASN A 282 -13.52 -19.93 7.34
CA ASN A 282 -14.91 -20.38 7.31
C ASN A 282 -15.86 -19.51 8.12
N ASP A 283 -15.43 -18.99 9.27
CA ASP A 283 -16.28 -18.21 10.21
C ASP A 283 -15.67 -16.85 10.62
N GLY A 284 -14.43 -16.59 10.20
CA GLY A 284 -13.69 -15.36 10.49
C GLY A 284 -13.03 -15.34 11.88
N ASP A 285 -12.80 -16.49 12.49
CA ASP A 285 -12.10 -16.63 13.78
C ASP A 285 -12.72 -15.78 14.91
N PRO A 286 -14.00 -15.96 15.28
CA PRO A 286 -14.57 -15.24 16.39
C PRO A 286 -13.93 -15.70 17.72
N THR A 287 -13.87 -14.79 18.67
CA THR A 287 -13.41 -15.13 20.03
C THR A 287 -14.37 -16.08 20.74
N ASP A 288 -13.94 -16.75 21.81
CA ASP A 288 -14.78 -17.58 22.68
C ASP A 288 -16.07 -16.89 23.17
N GLN A 289 -16.14 -15.56 23.06
CA GLN A 289 -17.31 -14.76 23.44
C GLN A 289 -18.28 -14.52 22.27
N GLY A 290 -18.01 -15.06 21.09
CA GLY A 290 -18.81 -14.88 19.89
C GLY A 290 -18.78 -13.45 19.33
N VAL A 291 -17.65 -12.80 19.41
CA VAL A 291 -17.40 -11.46 18.84
C VAL A 291 -16.09 -11.45 18.06
N PHE A 292 -16.01 -10.68 17.02
CA PHE A 292 -14.75 -10.45 16.32
C PHE A 292 -13.80 -9.56 17.13
N SER A 293 -12.53 -9.82 16.99
CA SER A 293 -11.43 -9.08 17.59
C SER A 293 -10.46 -8.59 16.50
N VAL A 294 -9.40 -7.91 16.88
CA VAL A 294 -8.32 -7.52 15.96
C VAL A 294 -7.55 -8.73 15.40
N ASN A 295 -7.71 -9.90 15.98
CA ASN A 295 -7.06 -11.14 15.55
C ASN A 295 -7.99 -12.02 14.70
N SER A 296 -9.19 -11.56 14.38
CA SER A 296 -10.20 -12.31 13.62
C SER A 296 -9.98 -12.15 12.12
N THR A 297 -9.99 -13.25 11.38
CA THR A 297 -9.76 -13.34 9.93
C THR A 297 -11.04 -13.08 9.12
N LYS A 298 -11.62 -11.90 9.31
CA LYS A 298 -12.94 -11.54 8.73
C LYS A 298 -12.94 -11.35 7.21
N GLY A 299 -11.78 -11.24 6.59
CA GLY A 299 -11.63 -10.86 5.20
C GLY A 299 -11.55 -12.04 4.24
N ALA A 300 -11.35 -11.72 2.98
CA ALA A 300 -11.04 -12.68 1.92
C ALA A 300 -9.92 -12.15 1.02
N ALA A 301 -9.13 -13.06 0.47
CA ALA A 301 -8.13 -12.77 -0.54
C ALA A 301 -8.49 -13.47 -1.86
N GLY A 302 -8.08 -12.90 -3.01
CA GLY A 302 -8.38 -13.53 -4.27
C GLY A 302 -7.55 -13.06 -5.45
N VAL A 303 -7.64 -13.82 -6.54
CA VAL A 303 -7.00 -13.51 -7.81
C VAL A 303 -8.04 -13.00 -8.81
N ARG A 304 -7.86 -11.76 -9.23
CA ARG A 304 -8.61 -11.14 -10.33
C ARG A 304 -7.75 -11.05 -11.58
N VAL A 305 -8.14 -11.75 -12.65
CA VAL A 305 -7.46 -11.58 -13.94
C VAL A 305 -7.93 -10.30 -14.61
N VAL A 306 -7.02 -9.37 -14.87
CA VAL A 306 -7.29 -8.03 -15.41
C VAL A 306 -7.08 -8.01 -16.92
N ARG A 307 -5.99 -8.62 -17.38
CA ARG A 307 -5.67 -8.70 -18.82
C ARG A 307 -5.26 -10.10 -19.23
N THR A 308 -5.69 -10.46 -20.41
CA THR A 308 -5.26 -11.67 -21.11
C THR A 308 -4.79 -11.30 -22.52
N PRO A 309 -4.00 -12.15 -23.20
CA PRO A 309 -3.56 -11.87 -24.57
C PRO A 309 -4.68 -11.76 -25.60
N SER A 310 -5.89 -12.20 -25.29
CA SER A 310 -7.04 -12.17 -26.20
C SER A 310 -8.36 -12.16 -25.42
N ASP A 311 -9.36 -11.43 -25.91
CA ASP A 311 -10.69 -11.33 -25.30
C ASP A 311 -11.53 -12.60 -25.45
N SER A 312 -11.16 -13.50 -26.35
CA SER A 312 -11.92 -14.74 -26.65
C SER A 312 -11.49 -15.94 -25.83
N LEU A 313 -11.14 -15.69 -24.57
CA LEU A 313 -10.59 -16.72 -23.72
C LEU A 313 -11.64 -17.52 -22.98
N ARG A 314 -11.21 -18.70 -22.59
CA ARG A 314 -11.93 -19.59 -21.73
C ARG A 314 -11.23 -19.65 -20.39
N TYR A 315 -12.01 -19.52 -19.34
CA TYR A 315 -11.54 -19.58 -17.96
C TYR A 315 -11.91 -20.92 -17.37
N SER A 316 -11.05 -21.39 -16.45
CA SER A 316 -11.34 -22.53 -15.59
C SER A 316 -11.03 -22.15 -14.15
N PHE A 317 -11.92 -22.49 -13.26
CA PHE A 317 -11.69 -22.43 -11.81
C PHE A 317 -11.81 -23.85 -11.28
N ASN A 318 -10.73 -24.33 -10.67
CA ASN A 318 -10.68 -25.64 -10.06
C ASN A 318 -10.12 -25.50 -8.64
N TRP A 319 -10.68 -26.21 -7.68
CA TRP A 319 -10.14 -26.30 -6.36
C TRP A 319 -9.94 -27.77 -5.93
N TRP A 320 -9.11 -28.01 -4.97
CA TRP A 320 -8.92 -29.32 -4.34
C TRP A 320 -8.38 -29.19 -2.92
N ALA A 321 -8.71 -30.20 -2.10
CA ALA A 321 -8.04 -30.43 -0.85
C ALA A 321 -6.80 -31.30 -1.12
N GLY A 322 -5.61 -30.84 -0.74
CA GLY A 322 -4.37 -31.59 -0.86
C GLY A 322 -4.06 -32.29 0.46
N ASP A 323 -3.94 -33.63 0.45
CA ASP A 323 -3.57 -34.37 1.64
C ASP A 323 -2.73 -35.60 1.28
N TYR A 324 -1.94 -36.06 2.23
CA TYR A 324 -1.26 -37.35 2.14
C TYR A 324 -2.23 -38.52 2.14
N ASP A 325 -3.41 -38.38 2.76
CA ASP A 325 -4.46 -39.40 2.75
C ASP A 325 -5.29 -39.30 1.47
N ALA A 326 -5.20 -40.30 0.63
CA ALA A 326 -5.97 -40.35 -0.62
C ALA A 326 -7.49 -40.28 -0.43
N SER A 327 -8.01 -40.45 0.81
CA SER A 327 -9.44 -40.31 1.07
C SER A 327 -9.88 -38.84 1.22
N THR A 328 -8.95 -37.95 1.50
CA THR A 328 -9.16 -36.51 1.66
C THR A 328 -8.57 -35.68 0.52
N ASP A 329 -7.72 -36.28 -0.33
CA ASP A 329 -7.25 -35.65 -1.57
C ASP A 329 -8.38 -35.68 -2.61
N PHE A 330 -9.17 -34.62 -2.66
CA PHE A 330 -10.37 -34.51 -3.48
C PHE A 330 -10.43 -33.17 -4.23
N GLY A 331 -10.92 -33.21 -5.46
CA GLY A 331 -11.29 -32.05 -6.24
C GLY A 331 -12.55 -32.28 -7.04
N PRO A 332 -13.55 -31.40 -7.01
CA PRO A 332 -14.83 -31.56 -7.69
C PRO A 332 -14.66 -31.31 -9.19
N ARG A 333 -14.36 -32.35 -9.95
CA ARG A 333 -14.25 -32.29 -11.41
C ARG A 333 -15.43 -32.93 -12.09
N GLN A 334 -15.84 -32.37 -13.23
CA GLN A 334 -16.90 -32.97 -14.05
C GLN A 334 -16.42 -34.25 -14.71
N PHE A 335 -17.33 -35.20 -14.90
CA PHE A 335 -17.09 -36.36 -15.76
C PHE A 335 -16.84 -35.89 -17.20
N GLY A 336 -15.88 -36.49 -17.85
CA GLY A 336 -15.63 -36.25 -19.27
C GLY A 336 -16.77 -36.72 -20.20
N THR A 337 -16.73 -36.25 -21.42
CA THR A 337 -17.58 -36.76 -22.50
C THR A 337 -16.99 -38.05 -23.10
N TYR A 338 -17.71 -38.67 -24.06
CA TYR A 338 -17.22 -39.85 -24.77
C TYR A 338 -15.88 -39.57 -25.48
N ASP A 339 -15.72 -38.38 -26.05
CA ASP A 339 -14.51 -37.98 -26.82
C ASP A 339 -13.37 -37.45 -25.88
N ASP A 340 -13.69 -37.02 -24.69
CA ASP A 340 -12.73 -36.52 -23.69
C ASP A 340 -13.16 -36.98 -22.27
N PRO A 341 -13.06 -38.26 -22.00
CA PRO A 341 -13.47 -38.80 -20.72
C PRO A 341 -12.51 -38.37 -19.62
N PHE A 342 -13.05 -38.11 -18.44
CA PHE A 342 -12.23 -37.95 -17.23
C PHE A 342 -11.33 -39.19 -17.05
N ARG A 343 -10.04 -38.96 -16.87
CA ARG A 343 -9.05 -40.01 -16.64
C ARG A 343 -8.22 -39.69 -15.42
N ASP A 344 -8.06 -40.66 -14.58
CA ASP A 344 -6.95 -40.72 -13.65
C ASP A 344 -5.69 -41.02 -14.47
N MET A 345 -4.87 -39.98 -14.67
CA MET A 345 -3.61 -40.08 -15.43
C MET A 345 -2.43 -40.45 -14.52
N GLY A 346 -2.69 -41.09 -13.38
CA GLY A 346 -1.68 -41.47 -12.41
C GLY A 346 -1.53 -40.47 -11.25
N GLY A 347 -2.22 -39.32 -11.28
CA GLY A 347 -2.33 -38.39 -10.18
C GLY A 347 -3.48 -38.76 -9.21
N ARG A 348 -3.58 -38.07 -8.11
CA ARG A 348 -4.71 -38.15 -7.21
C ARG A 348 -5.92 -37.37 -7.75
N ILE A 349 -7.10 -37.67 -7.26
CA ILE A 349 -8.34 -36.98 -7.68
C ILE A 349 -8.27 -35.47 -7.40
N GLY A 350 -7.70 -35.07 -6.26
CA GLY A 350 -7.47 -33.69 -5.87
C GLY A 350 -6.24 -33.10 -6.59
N THR A 351 -5.05 -33.46 -6.13
CA THR A 351 -3.78 -32.91 -6.57
C THR A 351 -3.40 -33.34 -8.00
N PRO A 352 -3.26 -32.43 -8.99
CA PRO A 352 -2.90 -32.77 -10.35
C PRO A 352 -1.40 -33.00 -10.48
N LEU A 353 -0.94 -34.24 -10.29
CA LEU A 353 0.46 -34.64 -10.43
C LEU A 353 0.89 -34.79 -11.89
N GLY A 354 2.08 -34.29 -12.23
CA GLY A 354 2.71 -34.39 -13.53
C GLY A 354 2.12 -33.45 -14.59
N ASP A 355 2.87 -33.16 -15.65
CA ASP A 355 2.52 -32.20 -16.69
C ASP A 355 1.18 -32.49 -17.37
N ALA A 356 0.92 -33.77 -17.67
CA ALA A 356 -0.28 -34.17 -18.37
C ALA A 356 -1.56 -33.89 -17.58
N ASN A 357 -1.55 -34.15 -16.25
CA ASN A 357 -2.67 -33.90 -15.38
C ASN A 357 -2.84 -32.39 -15.08
N LYS A 358 -1.74 -31.67 -14.83
CA LYS A 358 -1.76 -30.20 -14.66
C LYS A 358 -2.34 -29.51 -15.88
N TYR A 359 -1.86 -29.87 -17.07
CA TYR A 359 -2.39 -29.32 -18.33
C TYR A 359 -3.85 -29.69 -18.55
N TYR A 360 -4.24 -30.90 -18.16
CA TYR A 360 -5.64 -31.36 -18.27
C TYR A 360 -6.56 -30.47 -17.46
N VAL A 361 -6.22 -30.18 -16.19
CA VAL A 361 -7.00 -29.30 -15.30
C VAL A 361 -7.04 -27.87 -15.86
N MET A 362 -5.90 -27.33 -16.30
CA MET A 362 -5.82 -25.97 -16.86
C MET A 362 -6.72 -25.75 -18.09
N ARG A 363 -6.90 -26.76 -18.94
CA ARG A 363 -7.64 -26.64 -20.21
C ARG A 363 -9.11 -27.07 -20.18
N ARG A 364 -9.62 -27.49 -19.02
CA ARG A 364 -10.91 -28.17 -18.91
C ARG A 364 -12.11 -27.27 -19.12
N GLU A 365 -11.98 -25.99 -18.90
CA GLU A 365 -13.06 -24.99 -18.95
C GLU A 365 -14.15 -25.25 -17.90
N GLU A 366 -13.78 -25.86 -16.78
CA GLU A 366 -14.65 -26.12 -15.67
C GLU A 366 -14.69 -24.91 -14.74
N PHE A 367 -15.87 -24.63 -14.20
CA PHE A 367 -16.04 -23.80 -13.03
C PHE A 367 -16.58 -24.68 -11.94
N ASP A 368 -15.73 -25.08 -11.02
CA ASP A 368 -16.14 -25.86 -9.88
C ASP A 368 -17.13 -25.05 -9.01
N TYR A 369 -18.02 -25.71 -8.33
CA TYR A 369 -18.81 -25.08 -7.29
C TYR A 369 -17.89 -24.65 -6.14
N ASP A 370 -18.26 -23.60 -5.40
CA ASP A 370 -17.51 -23.18 -4.23
C ASP A 370 -17.43 -24.31 -3.20
N GLN A 371 -16.34 -24.39 -2.44
CA GLN A 371 -16.08 -25.46 -1.48
C GLN A 371 -17.20 -25.64 -0.47
N LEU A 372 -17.83 -24.56 -0.04
CA LEU A 372 -18.98 -24.55 0.86
C LEU A 372 -20.12 -25.45 0.40
N PHE A 373 -20.23 -25.74 -0.91
CA PHE A 373 -21.30 -26.52 -1.53
C PHE A 373 -20.97 -28.00 -1.75
N VAL A 374 -19.78 -28.45 -1.34
CA VAL A 374 -19.29 -29.79 -1.68
C VAL A 374 -20.21 -30.93 -1.14
N ALA A 375 -20.80 -30.77 0.03
CA ALA A 375 -21.74 -31.79 0.59
C ALA A 375 -23.09 -31.85 -0.14
N ARG A 376 -23.45 -30.73 -0.83
CA ARG A 376 -24.65 -30.66 -1.65
C ARG A 376 -24.42 -31.08 -3.07
N ASP A 377 -23.27 -31.63 -3.39
CA ASP A 377 -22.80 -31.96 -4.71
C ASP A 377 -23.88 -32.15 -5.78
N ASN A 378 -23.66 -31.66 -6.96
CA ASN A 378 -24.58 -31.70 -8.07
C ASN A 378 -24.20 -32.77 -9.10
N THR A 379 -24.25 -34.04 -8.68
CA THR A 379 -23.94 -35.18 -9.57
C THR A 379 -24.80 -35.21 -10.82
N SER A 380 -25.98 -34.56 -10.79
CA SER A 380 -26.89 -34.49 -11.95
C SER A 380 -26.29 -33.64 -13.10
N GLU A 381 -25.34 -32.78 -12.80
CA GLU A 381 -24.61 -31.98 -13.80
C GLU A 381 -23.32 -32.65 -14.31
N GLY A 382 -23.07 -33.88 -13.85
CA GLY A 382 -21.90 -34.63 -14.27
C GLY A 382 -20.66 -34.44 -13.41
N TRP A 383 -20.80 -33.87 -12.21
CA TRP A 383 -19.73 -33.78 -11.23
C TRP A 383 -19.41 -35.15 -10.61
N LEU A 384 -18.15 -35.31 -10.19
CA LEU A 384 -17.76 -36.48 -9.40
C LEU A 384 -18.52 -36.50 -8.09
N PRO A 385 -18.89 -37.68 -7.58
CA PRO A 385 -19.49 -37.80 -6.26
C PRO A 385 -18.58 -37.22 -5.19
N PRO A 386 -19.13 -36.47 -4.22
CA PRO A 386 -18.36 -35.96 -3.11
C PRO A 386 -17.78 -37.09 -2.24
N PRO A 387 -16.68 -36.88 -1.51
CA PRO A 387 -16.15 -37.87 -0.58
C PRO A 387 -17.10 -38.13 0.61
N SER A 388 -16.84 -39.21 1.37
CA SER A 388 -17.60 -39.48 2.56
C SER A 388 -17.48 -38.37 3.64
N THR A 389 -16.45 -37.57 3.59
CA THR A 389 -16.13 -36.42 4.45
C THR A 389 -16.63 -35.10 3.85
N ALA A 390 -17.53 -35.11 2.88
CA ALA A 390 -17.97 -33.91 2.18
C ALA A 390 -18.56 -32.83 3.11
N ALA A 391 -19.24 -33.25 4.19
CA ALA A 391 -19.79 -32.29 5.17
C ALA A 391 -18.67 -31.59 5.98
N GLU A 392 -17.57 -32.28 6.24
CA GLU A 392 -16.37 -31.75 6.88
C GLU A 392 -15.64 -30.79 5.92
N MET A 393 -15.46 -31.17 4.66
CA MET A 393 -14.89 -30.30 3.64
C MET A 393 -15.71 -29.03 3.38
N ALA A 394 -17.04 -29.12 3.49
CA ALA A 394 -17.92 -27.95 3.37
C ALA A 394 -17.81 -27.00 4.59
N ASN A 395 -17.32 -27.51 5.72
CA ASN A 395 -17.06 -26.73 6.93
C ASN A 395 -15.72 -25.98 6.90
N GLY A 396 -14.90 -26.18 5.87
CA GLY A 396 -13.55 -25.70 5.72
C GLY A 396 -12.53 -26.82 5.67
N TYR A 397 -11.50 -26.68 4.89
CA TYR A 397 -10.41 -27.64 4.77
C TYR A 397 -9.18 -26.98 4.15
N ASP A 398 -8.00 -27.55 4.39
CA ASP A 398 -6.77 -27.14 3.74
C ASP A 398 -6.91 -27.26 2.20
N ALA A 399 -7.29 -26.18 1.54
CA ALA A 399 -7.73 -26.12 0.17
C ALA A 399 -6.84 -25.25 -0.71
N ARG A 400 -6.72 -25.66 -1.97
CA ARG A 400 -5.99 -24.97 -3.01
C ARG A 400 -6.91 -24.69 -4.17
N TYR A 401 -6.64 -23.62 -4.90
CA TYR A 401 -7.31 -23.38 -6.17
C TYR A 401 -6.38 -23.04 -7.31
N LEU A 402 -6.86 -23.27 -8.52
CA LEU A 402 -6.20 -22.95 -9.77
C LEU A 402 -7.17 -22.15 -10.64
N LEU A 403 -6.85 -20.89 -10.88
CA LEU A 403 -7.55 -20.05 -11.85
C LEU A 403 -6.76 -20.05 -13.15
N SER A 404 -7.30 -20.69 -14.21
CA SER A 404 -6.62 -20.84 -15.49
C SER A 404 -7.39 -20.21 -16.64
N PHE A 405 -6.66 -19.82 -17.68
CA PHE A 405 -7.21 -19.18 -18.88
C PHE A 405 -6.37 -19.52 -20.13
N GLY A 406 -7.03 -19.55 -21.28
CA GLY A 406 -6.48 -19.94 -22.59
C GLY A 406 -7.59 -20.36 -23.54
N PRO A 407 -7.26 -20.97 -24.72
CA PRO A 407 -5.91 -21.22 -25.23
C PRO A 407 -5.32 -20.07 -26.04
N PHE A 408 -3.98 -19.99 -26.07
CA PHE A 408 -3.22 -19.12 -26.97
C PHE A 408 -2.23 -19.94 -27.80
N ASP A 409 -1.62 -19.31 -28.79
CA ASP A 409 -0.43 -19.82 -29.45
C ASP A 409 0.69 -18.80 -29.33
N ILE A 410 1.93 -19.22 -29.07
CA ILE A 410 3.08 -18.32 -28.95
C ILE A 410 4.16 -18.75 -29.94
N ASP A 411 4.40 -17.93 -30.95
CA ASP A 411 5.46 -18.19 -31.95
C ASP A 411 6.86 -17.89 -31.32
N PRO A 412 7.95 -18.50 -31.88
CA PRO A 412 9.30 -18.20 -31.43
C PRO A 412 9.61 -16.69 -31.47
N GLY A 413 10.06 -16.12 -30.33
CA GLY A 413 10.37 -14.71 -30.18
C GLY A 413 9.16 -13.81 -29.87
N GLU A 414 7.96 -14.34 -29.93
CA GLU A 414 6.74 -13.61 -29.57
C GLU A 414 6.63 -13.38 -28.06
N VAL A 415 6.04 -12.25 -27.68
CA VAL A 415 5.79 -11.85 -26.28
C VAL A 415 4.29 -11.69 -26.10
N LEU A 416 3.71 -12.33 -25.10
CA LEU A 416 2.32 -12.16 -24.71
C LEU A 416 2.21 -11.50 -23.33
N PRO A 417 1.29 -10.54 -23.16
CA PRO A 417 1.02 -9.92 -21.87
C PRO A 417 -0.06 -10.67 -21.10
N VAL A 418 0.10 -10.71 -19.77
CA VAL A 418 -0.93 -11.16 -18.82
C VAL A 418 -0.87 -10.27 -17.60
N SER A 419 -2.02 -9.85 -17.09
CA SER A 419 -2.06 -9.09 -15.85
C SER A 419 -3.16 -9.61 -14.95
N PHE A 420 -2.85 -9.71 -13.67
CA PHE A 420 -3.84 -10.03 -12.63
C PHE A 420 -3.56 -9.19 -11.37
N ALA A 421 -4.55 -9.09 -10.50
CA ALA A 421 -4.39 -8.48 -9.19
C ALA A 421 -4.59 -9.54 -8.10
N TRP A 422 -3.77 -9.48 -7.08
CA TRP A 422 -4.02 -10.08 -5.78
C TRP A 422 -4.83 -9.06 -4.99
N VAL A 423 -6.08 -9.38 -4.68
CA VAL A 423 -7.06 -8.46 -4.12
C VAL A 423 -7.53 -8.98 -2.79
N LEU A 424 -7.62 -8.10 -1.81
CA LEU A 424 -8.19 -8.40 -0.50
C LEU A 424 -9.44 -7.54 -0.24
N GLY A 425 -10.26 -7.99 0.69
CA GLY A 425 -11.39 -7.24 1.20
C GLY A 425 -11.63 -7.67 2.63
N ASP A 426 -11.72 -6.69 3.53
CA ASP A 426 -12.09 -6.92 4.92
C ASP A 426 -13.61 -7.14 5.01
N ASN A 427 -14.10 -7.56 6.16
CA ASN A 427 -15.53 -7.65 6.50
C ASN A 427 -16.39 -8.57 5.61
N LEU A 428 -15.80 -9.60 4.98
CA LEU A 428 -16.59 -10.67 4.35
C LEU A 428 -17.52 -11.31 5.36
N HIS A 429 -17.01 -11.59 6.56
CA HIS A 429 -17.77 -12.06 7.71
C HIS A 429 -18.32 -10.88 8.50
N VAL A 430 -19.64 -10.64 8.39
CA VAL A 430 -20.29 -9.46 8.98
C VAL A 430 -20.60 -9.66 10.46
N LYS A 431 -20.95 -10.89 10.87
CA LYS A 431 -21.31 -11.23 12.25
C LYS A 431 -20.67 -12.53 12.69
N ALA A 432 -20.07 -12.49 13.85
CA ALA A 432 -19.32 -13.57 14.45
C ALA A 432 -20.14 -14.85 14.73
N ASP A 433 -21.47 -14.75 14.83
CA ASP A 433 -22.36 -15.89 15.10
C ASP A 433 -23.11 -16.42 13.86
N ASP A 434 -22.85 -15.84 12.68
CA ASP A 434 -23.56 -16.23 11.46
C ASP A 434 -23.21 -17.65 11.01
N PHE A 435 -21.95 -18.07 11.09
CA PHE A 435 -21.55 -19.43 10.71
C PHE A 435 -22.20 -20.47 11.64
N GLU A 436 -21.99 -20.37 12.94
CA GLU A 436 -22.52 -21.27 13.93
C GLU A 436 -24.06 -21.37 13.89
N SER A 437 -24.73 -20.22 13.58
CA SER A 437 -26.21 -20.14 13.59
C SER A 437 -26.87 -20.59 12.29
N TYR A 438 -26.19 -20.44 11.14
CA TYR A 438 -26.85 -20.57 9.83
C TYR A 438 -26.16 -21.54 8.89
N PHE A 439 -24.92 -21.96 9.15
CA PHE A 439 -24.26 -22.92 8.30
C PHE A 439 -24.87 -24.32 8.44
N ASN A 440 -25.19 -24.88 7.28
CA ASN A 440 -25.57 -26.28 7.14
C ASN A 440 -24.96 -26.82 5.86
N PRO A 441 -24.08 -27.81 5.89
CA PRO A 441 -23.37 -28.31 4.70
C PRO A 441 -24.31 -28.83 3.59
N TYR A 442 -25.59 -29.16 3.93
CA TYR A 442 -26.60 -29.59 2.96
C TYR A 442 -27.52 -28.45 2.49
N GLU A 443 -27.50 -27.30 3.15
CA GLU A 443 -28.26 -26.09 2.84
C GLU A 443 -27.38 -24.85 2.97
N PRO A 444 -26.21 -24.79 2.28
CA PRO A 444 -25.19 -23.76 2.50
C PRO A 444 -25.59 -22.35 2.04
N ASP A 445 -26.60 -22.24 1.16
CA ASP A 445 -27.08 -20.94 0.65
C ASP A 445 -27.46 -19.96 1.76
N VAL A 446 -28.04 -20.48 2.88
CA VAL A 446 -28.50 -19.65 4.00
C VAL A 446 -27.34 -18.89 4.66
N TYR A 447 -26.17 -19.51 4.75
CA TYR A 447 -24.96 -18.88 5.24
C TYR A 447 -24.30 -18.03 4.17
N TYR A 448 -24.17 -18.56 2.95
CA TYR A 448 -23.50 -17.86 1.83
C TYR A 448 -24.11 -16.48 1.53
N GLU A 449 -25.43 -16.33 1.65
CA GLU A 449 -26.15 -15.06 1.49
C GLU A 449 -25.83 -14.01 2.58
N ARG A 450 -25.12 -14.40 3.65
CA ARG A 450 -24.71 -13.50 4.75
C ARG A 450 -23.29 -12.98 4.60
N LEU A 451 -22.51 -13.59 3.72
CA LEU A 451 -21.17 -13.11 3.38
C LEU A 451 -21.26 -11.84 2.56
N ASP A 452 -20.49 -10.81 2.93
CA ASP A 452 -20.44 -9.54 2.23
C ASP A 452 -19.21 -9.45 1.31
N PHE A 453 -19.44 -9.62 0.04
CA PHE A 453 -18.40 -9.52 -0.99
C PHE A 453 -18.22 -8.09 -1.53
N SER A 454 -18.86 -7.07 -0.97
CA SER A 454 -18.89 -5.72 -1.55
C SER A 454 -17.51 -5.08 -1.63
N GLU A 455 -16.70 -5.23 -0.61
CA GLU A 455 -15.36 -4.66 -0.56
C GLU A 455 -14.39 -5.39 -1.49
N LEU A 456 -14.36 -6.72 -1.46
CA LEU A 456 -13.57 -7.52 -2.39
C LEU A 456 -13.93 -7.22 -3.85
N ALA A 457 -15.22 -7.01 -4.15
CA ALA A 457 -15.69 -6.64 -5.49
C ALA A 457 -15.26 -5.23 -5.90
N ARG A 458 -15.39 -4.25 -5.00
CA ARG A 458 -14.96 -2.86 -5.23
C ARG A 458 -13.46 -2.80 -5.49
N ASN A 459 -12.65 -3.43 -4.65
CA ASN A 459 -11.20 -3.47 -4.80
C ASN A 459 -10.79 -4.19 -6.11
N SER A 460 -11.52 -5.23 -6.50
CA SER A 460 -11.36 -5.89 -7.81
C SER A 460 -11.62 -4.95 -8.98
N MET A 461 -12.62 -4.08 -8.87
CA MET A 461 -12.91 -3.08 -9.93
C MET A 461 -11.84 -1.99 -9.96
N TRP A 462 -11.40 -1.48 -8.82
CA TRP A 462 -10.31 -0.51 -8.76
C TRP A 462 -9.02 -1.04 -9.35
N ALA A 463 -8.66 -2.29 -9.10
CA ALA A 463 -7.51 -2.92 -9.74
C ALA A 463 -7.61 -2.92 -11.28
N SER A 464 -8.83 -3.12 -11.83
CA SER A 464 -9.06 -3.03 -13.26
C SER A 464 -8.98 -1.61 -13.79
N TRP A 465 -9.50 -0.63 -13.04
CA TRP A 465 -9.51 0.78 -13.42
C TRP A 465 -8.13 1.43 -13.37
N ILE A 466 -7.29 1.06 -12.41
CA ILE A 466 -5.88 1.50 -12.38
C ILE A 466 -5.10 0.89 -13.55
N TYR A 467 -5.38 -0.35 -13.87
CA TYR A 467 -4.75 -1.02 -14.99
C TYR A 467 -5.06 -0.32 -16.31
N ASP A 468 -6.33 0.01 -16.57
CA ASP A 468 -6.86 0.60 -17.81
C ASP A 468 -7.98 1.58 -17.44
N ASN A 469 -7.66 2.90 -17.47
CA ASN A 469 -8.51 3.94 -16.87
C ASN A 469 -9.82 4.14 -17.65
N PRO A 470 -10.98 3.99 -17.01
CA PRO A 470 -12.26 4.17 -17.69
C PRO A 470 -12.47 5.62 -18.14
N GLY A 471 -12.84 5.79 -19.42
CA GLY A 471 -13.11 7.12 -19.98
C GLY A 471 -11.88 7.93 -20.37
N TYR A 472 -10.70 7.31 -20.39
CA TYR A 472 -9.45 7.89 -20.87
C TYR A 472 -9.06 7.28 -22.21
N ASP A 473 -8.58 8.10 -23.15
CA ASP A 473 -8.07 7.70 -24.46
C ASP A 473 -6.53 7.77 -24.40
N SER A 474 -5.90 6.63 -24.18
CA SER A 474 -4.47 6.53 -23.88
C SER A 474 -3.58 6.66 -25.10
N ASP A 475 -4.09 6.26 -26.28
CA ASP A 475 -3.34 6.30 -27.54
C ASP A 475 -3.79 7.40 -28.52
N GLY A 476 -4.84 8.13 -28.16
CA GLY A 476 -5.35 9.25 -28.93
C GLY A 476 -6.13 8.87 -30.19
N ASP A 477 -6.68 7.65 -30.24
CA ASP A 477 -7.44 7.13 -31.37
C ASP A 477 -8.92 7.57 -31.38
N GLY A 478 -9.41 8.20 -30.27
CA GLY A 478 -10.75 8.69 -30.08
C GLY A 478 -11.70 7.67 -29.44
N TYR A 479 -11.20 6.51 -28.99
CA TYR A 479 -11.96 5.52 -28.25
C TYR A 479 -11.64 5.62 -26.75
N PHE A 480 -12.66 5.93 -25.95
CA PHE A 480 -12.55 6.19 -24.50
C PHE A 480 -12.94 4.98 -23.63
N GLY A 481 -13.05 3.80 -24.21
CA GLY A 481 -13.53 2.63 -23.47
C GLY A 481 -15.06 2.47 -23.55
N LYS A 482 -15.66 1.85 -22.52
CA LYS A 482 -17.10 1.55 -22.48
C LYS A 482 -17.79 2.29 -21.37
N SER A 483 -18.93 2.88 -21.71
CA SER A 483 -19.79 3.58 -20.78
C SER A 483 -21.17 2.96 -20.67
N ARG A 484 -21.82 3.20 -19.54
CA ARG A 484 -23.23 2.85 -19.28
C ARG A 484 -24.02 4.11 -18.97
N ILE A 485 -25.30 4.13 -19.32
CA ILE A 485 -26.19 5.23 -19.05
C ILE A 485 -27.16 4.80 -17.96
N CYS A 486 -27.21 5.54 -16.86
CA CYS A 486 -28.12 5.32 -15.74
C CYS A 486 -29.22 6.38 -15.73
N GLY A 487 -30.38 5.99 -16.23
CA GLY A 487 -31.57 6.83 -16.22
C GLY A 487 -31.63 7.89 -17.32
N TYR A 488 -32.81 8.41 -17.53
CA TYR A 488 -33.07 9.54 -18.38
C TYR A 488 -33.90 10.56 -17.58
N ASP A 489 -33.40 11.78 -17.43
CA ASP A 489 -34.24 12.88 -16.98
C ASP A 489 -35.13 13.34 -18.15
N SER A 490 -36.43 13.33 -17.94
CA SER A 490 -37.37 13.92 -18.89
C SER A 490 -37.89 15.25 -18.35
N ILE A 491 -37.58 16.32 -19.06
CA ILE A 491 -38.09 17.65 -18.73
C ILE A 491 -39.23 17.95 -19.69
N TYR A 492 -40.40 18.34 -19.17
CA TYR A 492 -41.50 18.79 -19.99
C TYR A 492 -41.27 20.25 -20.37
N VAL A 493 -40.85 20.46 -21.62
CA VAL A 493 -40.50 21.80 -22.14
C VAL A 493 -41.55 22.28 -23.07
N CYS A 494 -42.03 23.48 -22.82
CA CYS A 494 -42.90 24.20 -23.75
C CYS A 494 -42.11 25.29 -24.45
N ARG A 495 -41.98 25.18 -25.79
CA ARG A 495 -41.39 26.23 -26.62
C ARG A 495 -42.47 27.02 -27.29
N TYR A 496 -42.32 28.33 -27.24
CA TYR A 496 -43.21 29.26 -27.98
C TYR A 496 -42.65 29.47 -29.38
N ASP A 497 -43.34 28.96 -30.37
CA ASP A 497 -42.98 29.20 -31.75
C ASP A 497 -43.82 30.35 -32.30
N THR A 498 -43.17 31.42 -32.72
CA THR A 498 -43.82 32.58 -33.34
C THR A 498 -43.88 32.32 -34.81
N ILE A 499 -45.06 31.90 -35.32
CA ILE A 499 -45.32 31.82 -36.73
C ILE A 499 -45.78 33.20 -37.16
N GLU A 500 -44.98 33.89 -37.99
CA GLU A 500 -45.37 35.17 -38.63
C GLU A 500 -46.46 34.93 -39.68
N ILE A 501 -47.66 34.76 -39.20
CA ILE A 501 -48.87 34.85 -40.03
C ILE A 501 -49.80 35.88 -39.35
N GLU A 502 -50.34 36.87 -40.09
CA GLU A 502 -51.26 37.77 -39.48
C GLU A 502 -52.69 37.14 -39.32
N PRO A 503 -53.25 37.10 -38.09
CA PRO A 503 -52.72 37.61 -36.84
C PRO A 503 -51.74 36.62 -36.26
N THR A 504 -50.72 37.10 -35.55
CA THR A 504 -49.65 36.32 -34.93
C THR A 504 -50.26 35.24 -34.05
N VAL A 505 -50.14 33.99 -34.46
CA VAL A 505 -50.53 32.83 -33.67
C VAL A 505 -49.27 32.38 -32.92
N ILE A 506 -49.32 32.43 -31.60
CA ILE A 506 -48.30 31.82 -30.73
C ILE A 506 -48.75 30.38 -30.55
N ASP A 507 -48.07 29.46 -31.21
CA ASP A 507 -48.28 28.04 -31.00
C ASP A 507 -47.31 27.57 -29.93
N THR A 508 -47.82 26.87 -28.93
CA THR A 508 -47.02 26.34 -27.82
C THR A 508 -46.82 24.86 -28.08
N ILE A 509 -45.66 24.50 -28.54
CA ILE A 509 -45.27 23.10 -28.72
C ILE A 509 -44.66 22.62 -27.40
N CYS A 510 -45.39 21.75 -26.72
CA CYS A 510 -44.92 21.13 -25.49
C CYS A 510 -44.57 19.65 -25.74
N GLY A 511 -43.47 19.23 -25.23
CA GLY A 511 -42.98 17.84 -25.31
C GLY A 511 -41.96 17.51 -24.23
N TYR A 512 -41.71 16.23 -24.01
CA TYR A 512 -40.65 15.82 -23.14
C TYR A 512 -39.31 15.88 -23.90
N GLU A 513 -38.39 16.69 -23.40
CA GLU A 513 -36.96 16.57 -23.78
C GLU A 513 -36.32 15.59 -22.83
N TYR A 514 -35.71 14.53 -23.38
CA TYR A 514 -34.97 13.52 -22.61
C TYR A 514 -33.50 13.94 -22.57
N THR A 515 -33.00 14.17 -21.36
CA THR A 515 -31.55 14.33 -21.13
C THR A 515 -31.02 13.07 -20.48
N VAL A 516 -29.84 12.65 -20.89
CA VAL A 516 -29.12 11.56 -20.24
C VAL A 516 -28.75 12.03 -18.85
N ALA A 517 -29.22 11.33 -17.81
CA ALA A 517 -29.03 11.76 -16.45
C ALA A 517 -27.57 11.60 -16.01
N ASP A 518 -27.01 10.39 -16.21
CA ASP A 518 -25.62 10.11 -15.81
C ASP A 518 -25.01 9.06 -16.75
N THR A 519 -23.77 9.28 -17.15
CA THR A 519 -22.96 8.32 -17.93
C THR A 519 -21.82 7.83 -17.04
N PHE A 520 -21.74 6.50 -16.87
CA PHE A 520 -20.70 5.86 -16.07
C PHE A 520 -19.77 5.09 -16.98
N TRP A 521 -18.48 5.38 -16.89
CA TRP A 521 -17.45 4.60 -17.55
C TRP A 521 -17.10 3.40 -16.66
N TYR A 522 -17.05 2.19 -17.23
CA TYR A 522 -16.79 0.97 -16.48
C TYR A 522 -15.65 0.11 -17.05
N GLU A 523 -15.13 0.47 -18.22
CA GLU A 523 -14.02 -0.20 -18.89
C GLU A 523 -13.24 0.85 -19.67
N GLY A 524 -11.90 0.74 -19.65
CA GLY A 524 -11.00 1.63 -20.37
C GLY A 524 -10.92 1.31 -21.86
N ASP A 525 -9.95 1.92 -22.55
CA ASP A 525 -9.76 1.81 -24.00
C ASP A 525 -9.03 0.53 -24.45
N GLY A 526 -8.52 -0.26 -23.51
CA GLY A 526 -7.78 -1.51 -23.75
C GLY A 526 -6.27 -1.31 -23.76
N ILE A 527 -5.79 -0.10 -23.53
CA ILE A 527 -4.36 0.24 -23.42
C ILE A 527 -4.00 0.40 -21.96
N PRO A 528 -3.02 -0.35 -21.45
CA PRO A 528 -2.67 -0.27 -20.03
C PRO A 528 -2.08 1.08 -19.63
N ASP A 529 -2.70 1.74 -18.68
CA ASP A 529 -2.25 3.02 -18.10
C ASP A 529 -1.35 2.82 -16.90
N PHE A 530 -1.71 1.91 -15.99
CA PHE A 530 -1.13 1.74 -14.67
C PHE A 530 -1.16 3.05 -13.87
N ARG A 531 -2.29 3.76 -13.91
CA ARG A 531 -2.46 5.07 -13.31
C ARG A 531 -3.75 5.08 -12.50
N GLY A 532 -3.62 5.38 -11.23
CA GLY A 532 -4.75 5.67 -10.36
C GLY A 532 -4.91 7.18 -10.19
N ALA A 533 -6.07 7.60 -9.69
CA ALA A 533 -6.21 8.91 -9.12
C ALA A 533 -5.16 9.07 -8.01
N SER A 534 -4.47 10.19 -7.99
CA SER A 534 -3.44 10.48 -7.00
C SER A 534 -3.77 11.77 -6.27
N PRO A 535 -3.52 11.85 -4.96
CA PRO A 535 -3.58 13.14 -4.32
C PRO A 535 -2.57 14.09 -4.98
N PRO A 536 -2.75 15.41 -4.83
CA PRO A 536 -1.77 16.36 -5.27
C PRO A 536 -0.39 16.00 -4.69
N PRO A 537 0.71 16.23 -5.41
CA PRO A 537 2.04 15.96 -4.87
C PRO A 537 2.25 16.67 -3.53
N PRO A 538 2.94 16.05 -2.55
CA PRO A 538 3.21 16.71 -1.29
C PRO A 538 4.03 17.98 -1.51
N PRO A 539 3.83 19.04 -0.72
CA PRO A 539 4.61 20.26 -0.85
C PRO A 539 6.09 20.05 -0.46
N GLU A 540 6.97 20.82 -1.04
CA GLU A 540 8.39 20.74 -0.72
C GLU A 540 8.70 21.32 0.65
N LEU A 541 9.11 20.45 1.59
CA LEU A 541 9.59 20.83 2.93
C LEU A 541 11.10 21.05 2.98
N TRP A 542 11.88 20.55 1.98
CA TRP A 542 13.33 20.66 1.89
C TRP A 542 13.80 21.18 0.56
N VAL A 543 15.03 21.70 0.61
CA VAL A 543 15.78 22.07 -0.57
C VAL A 543 16.84 21.01 -0.82
N ILE A 544 16.81 20.38 -1.98
CA ILE A 544 17.87 19.49 -2.47
C ILE A 544 18.68 20.27 -3.48
N ASP A 545 20.03 20.26 -3.36
CA ASP A 545 20.90 20.87 -4.35
C ASP A 545 21.06 20.02 -5.61
N GLU A 546 21.75 20.57 -6.62
CA GLU A 546 22.00 19.86 -7.88
C GLU A 546 22.84 18.58 -7.72
N SER A 547 23.52 18.41 -6.57
CA SER A 547 24.27 17.19 -6.23
C SER A 547 23.38 16.12 -5.57
N GLY A 548 22.14 16.46 -5.22
CA GLY A 548 21.21 15.60 -4.49
C GLY A 548 21.37 15.67 -2.98
N ASP A 549 22.21 16.58 -2.48
CA ASP A 549 22.36 16.80 -1.05
C ASP A 549 21.26 17.73 -0.51
N THR A 550 20.70 17.41 0.65
CA THR A 550 19.74 18.28 1.33
C THR A 550 20.45 19.52 1.86
N LEU A 551 20.22 20.68 1.24
CA LEU A 551 20.87 21.90 1.62
C LEU A 551 20.30 22.52 2.89
N ARG A 552 19.01 22.37 3.10
CA ARG A 552 18.34 23.06 4.19
C ARG A 552 16.93 22.52 4.40
N SER A 553 16.58 22.25 5.65
CA SER A 553 15.18 22.05 6.04
C SER A 553 14.48 23.41 6.06
N LYS A 554 13.25 23.47 5.58
CA LYS A 554 12.37 24.63 5.74
C LYS A 554 11.68 24.67 7.09
N ILE A 555 12.07 23.84 8.03
CA ILE A 555 11.67 23.89 9.42
C ILE A 555 12.73 24.62 10.22
N GLU A 556 12.32 25.68 10.88
CA GLU A 556 13.16 26.51 11.75
C GLU A 556 12.82 26.26 13.21
N PRO A 557 13.60 25.43 13.92
CA PRO A 557 13.41 25.21 15.34
C PRO A 557 13.92 26.38 16.16
N ARG A 558 13.18 26.74 17.20
CA ARG A 558 13.58 27.79 18.16
C ARG A 558 12.93 27.60 19.51
N VAL A 559 13.45 28.30 20.51
CA VAL A 559 12.88 28.37 21.86
C VAL A 559 12.41 29.81 22.11
N ASN A 560 11.17 29.97 22.51
CA ASN A 560 10.59 31.29 22.82
C ASN A 560 11.05 31.84 24.18
N GLU A 561 10.63 33.06 24.49
CA GLU A 561 10.97 33.76 25.75
C GLU A 561 10.50 33.03 27.04
N PHE A 562 9.58 32.08 26.93
CA PHE A 562 9.08 31.25 28.02
C PHE A 562 9.79 29.88 28.11
N ASN A 563 10.87 29.65 27.38
CA ASN A 563 11.59 28.38 27.27
C ASN A 563 10.75 27.24 26.71
N GLN A 564 9.74 27.56 25.90
CA GLN A 564 8.96 26.61 25.16
C GLN A 564 9.48 26.50 23.72
N GLY A 565 9.55 25.29 23.21
CA GLY A 565 9.97 25.05 21.86
C GLY A 565 8.92 25.48 20.83
N GLU A 566 9.39 25.93 19.69
CA GLU A 566 8.57 26.25 18.53
C GLU A 566 9.21 25.64 17.27
N LEU A 567 8.39 25.21 16.32
CA LEU A 567 8.80 24.80 14.99
C LEU A 567 8.07 25.66 13.96
N ALA A 568 8.79 26.54 13.28
CA ALA A 568 8.27 27.28 12.15
C ALA A 568 8.46 26.43 10.87
N ILE A 569 7.34 25.99 10.31
CA ILE A 569 7.31 25.10 9.15
C ILE A 569 6.98 25.94 7.93
N ARG A 570 7.85 25.88 6.91
CA ARG A 570 7.63 26.52 5.62
C ARG A 570 7.68 25.50 4.50
N TRP A 571 6.80 25.64 3.54
CA TRP A 571 6.79 24.80 2.35
C TRP A 571 6.45 25.59 1.10
N ASN A 572 6.83 25.02 -0.04
CA ASN A 572 6.44 25.54 -1.34
C ASN A 572 5.44 24.59 -2.00
N GLY A 573 4.31 25.13 -2.37
CA GLY A 573 3.19 24.38 -2.96
C GLY A 573 3.13 24.39 -4.48
N LEU A 574 4.17 24.82 -5.18
CA LEU A 574 4.14 24.93 -6.65
C LEU A 574 3.64 23.64 -7.31
N HIS A 575 4.23 22.51 -6.95
CA HIS A 575 3.87 21.23 -7.54
C HIS A 575 2.45 20.79 -7.11
N SER A 576 2.14 20.92 -5.82
CA SER A 576 0.82 20.55 -5.30
C SER A 576 -0.32 21.30 -6.00
N GLU A 577 -0.15 22.62 -6.22
CA GLU A 577 -1.22 23.49 -6.75
C GLU A 577 -1.29 23.52 -8.28
N THR A 578 -0.23 23.10 -8.99
CA THR A 578 -0.17 23.26 -10.45
C THR A 578 -0.14 21.99 -11.25
N GLU A 579 0.24 20.87 -10.64
CA GLU A 579 0.18 19.57 -11.30
C GLU A 579 -1.28 19.14 -11.47
N LYS A 580 -1.51 18.37 -12.51
CA LYS A 580 -2.82 17.82 -12.80
C LYS A 580 -2.88 16.39 -12.29
N ASP A 581 -4.00 16.02 -11.70
CA ASP A 581 -4.28 14.62 -11.42
C ASP A 581 -4.24 13.80 -12.73
N ILE A 582 -3.56 12.66 -12.67
CA ILE A 582 -3.28 11.84 -13.86
C ILE A 582 -4.55 11.14 -14.36
N PHE A 583 -5.45 10.78 -13.44
CA PHE A 583 -6.69 10.08 -13.75
C PHE A 583 -7.75 11.04 -14.33
N SER A 584 -7.96 12.18 -13.68
CA SER A 584 -8.98 13.16 -14.08
C SER A 584 -8.48 14.17 -15.13
N ASN A 585 -7.16 14.31 -15.29
CA ASN A 585 -6.48 15.36 -16.07
C ASN A 585 -6.86 16.79 -15.65
N MET A 586 -7.37 16.96 -14.43
CA MET A 586 -7.76 18.25 -13.83
C MET A 586 -6.77 18.66 -12.75
N ARG A 587 -6.75 19.95 -12.43
CA ARG A 587 -6.13 20.46 -11.22
C ARG A 587 -7.19 20.44 -10.15
N ASP A 588 -7.04 19.53 -9.21
CA ASP A 588 -8.01 19.22 -8.17
C ASP A 588 -7.50 19.52 -6.77
N PHE A 589 -6.33 20.16 -6.67
CA PHE A 589 -5.78 20.59 -5.41
C PHE A 589 -6.78 21.45 -4.62
N GLU A 590 -6.97 21.10 -3.35
CA GLU A 590 -7.90 21.74 -2.44
C GLU A 590 -7.21 22.45 -1.29
N GLY A 591 -6.18 21.81 -0.70
CA GLY A 591 -5.55 22.42 0.46
C GLY A 591 -4.38 21.64 1.04
N TYR A 592 -3.94 22.10 2.22
CA TYR A 592 -2.84 21.53 2.99
C TYR A 592 -3.30 21.11 4.38
N ARG A 593 -2.67 20.07 4.91
CA ARG A 593 -2.81 19.67 6.31
C ARG A 593 -1.45 19.54 6.97
N VAL A 594 -1.36 19.99 8.20
CA VAL A 594 -0.15 19.88 9.03
C VAL A 594 -0.39 18.84 10.11
N TYR A 595 0.50 17.87 10.18
CA TYR A 595 0.46 16.78 11.15
C TYR A 595 1.66 16.81 12.06
N LEU A 596 1.45 16.34 13.28
CA LEU A 596 2.48 16.16 14.31
C LEU A 596 2.40 14.74 14.86
N ALA A 597 3.57 14.09 14.96
CA ALA A 597 3.70 12.78 15.57
C ALA A 597 4.90 12.71 16.51
N TYR A 598 4.93 11.68 17.35
CA TYR A 598 6.05 11.37 18.24
C TYR A 598 6.86 10.16 17.75
N SER A 599 6.39 9.48 16.73
CA SER A 599 7.07 8.40 16.02
C SER A 599 6.77 8.49 14.52
N PRO A 600 7.54 7.81 13.66
CA PRO A 600 7.29 7.82 12.21
C PRO A 600 6.15 6.88 11.78
N ASN A 601 5.44 6.24 12.71
CA ASN A 601 4.34 5.34 12.40
C ASN A 601 3.11 6.11 11.91
N SER A 602 2.40 5.56 10.94
CA SER A 602 1.22 6.20 10.34
C SER A 602 0.17 6.62 11.35
N ASP A 603 -0.12 5.76 12.31
CA ASP A 603 -1.19 5.95 13.29
C ASP A 603 -0.89 7.02 14.36
N ASP A 604 0.37 7.47 14.45
CA ASP A 604 0.78 8.47 15.44
C ASP A 604 0.61 9.91 14.92
N PHE A 605 0.40 10.09 13.61
CA PHE A 605 0.24 11.41 13.02
C PHE A 605 -1.13 12.02 13.36
N THR A 606 -1.11 13.08 14.11
CA THR A 606 -2.30 13.83 14.54
C THR A 606 -2.43 15.11 13.73
N LEU A 607 -3.58 15.34 13.12
CA LEU A 607 -3.89 16.57 12.41
C LEU A 607 -3.89 17.76 13.39
N ILE A 608 -3.09 18.78 13.09
CA ILE A 608 -2.93 19.99 13.90
C ILE A 608 -3.61 21.19 13.26
N SER A 609 -3.46 21.34 11.95
CA SER A 609 -4.04 22.49 11.22
C SER A 609 -4.33 22.08 9.77
N SER A 610 -5.34 22.70 9.20
CA SER A 610 -5.67 22.56 7.77
C SER A 610 -5.91 23.92 7.14
N TYR A 611 -5.59 24.00 5.86
CA TYR A 611 -5.92 25.10 4.98
C TYR A 611 -6.69 24.54 3.79
N ASP A 612 -7.84 25.12 3.50
CA ASP A 612 -8.73 24.71 2.44
C ASP A 612 -9.02 25.94 1.57
N ILE A 613 -8.97 25.78 0.27
CA ILE A 613 -9.40 26.84 -0.66
C ILE A 613 -10.91 27.02 -0.53
N GLU A 614 -11.33 28.26 -0.23
CA GLU A 614 -12.75 28.56 -0.10
C GLU A 614 -13.44 28.44 -1.47
N ASP A 615 -14.16 27.36 -1.66
CA ASP A 615 -15.07 27.19 -2.78
C ASP A 615 -16.33 26.40 -2.37
N TYR A 616 -17.19 26.08 -3.32
CA TYR A 616 -18.54 25.63 -3.03
C TYR A 616 -18.91 24.41 -3.87
N ASN A 617 -19.32 23.34 -3.21
CA ASN A 617 -19.93 22.18 -3.85
C ASN A 617 -21.40 22.46 -4.15
N ARG A 618 -21.84 22.08 -5.35
CA ARG A 618 -23.24 22.20 -5.75
C ARG A 618 -23.95 20.87 -5.66
N TYR A 619 -24.97 20.79 -4.81
CA TYR A 619 -25.85 19.64 -4.67
C TYR A 619 -27.19 19.90 -5.37
N ARG A 620 -27.66 18.88 -6.10
CA ARG A 620 -28.97 18.90 -6.77
C ARG A 620 -29.89 17.89 -6.09
N TYR A 621 -31.15 18.32 -5.82
CA TYR A 621 -32.15 17.39 -5.33
C TYR A 621 -32.66 16.49 -6.45
N ASN A 622 -32.60 15.17 -6.22
CA ASN A 622 -33.20 14.16 -7.09
C ASN A 622 -34.56 13.73 -6.51
N PRO A 623 -35.68 14.11 -7.13
CA PRO A 623 -37.02 13.81 -6.62
C PRO A 623 -37.36 12.32 -6.71
N ASP A 624 -36.81 11.59 -7.68
CA ASP A 624 -37.09 10.16 -7.88
C ASP A 624 -36.48 9.29 -6.82
N ARG A 625 -35.33 9.71 -6.30
CA ARG A 625 -34.59 9.00 -5.27
C ARG A 625 -34.71 9.64 -3.88
N SER A 626 -35.33 10.81 -3.80
CA SER A 626 -35.53 11.58 -2.57
C SER A 626 -34.23 11.89 -1.80
N TYR A 627 -33.15 12.13 -2.52
CA TYR A 627 -31.88 12.52 -1.92
C TYR A 627 -31.17 13.63 -2.72
N TRP A 628 -30.13 14.24 -2.11
CA TRP A 628 -29.30 15.25 -2.72
C TRP A 628 -28.08 14.61 -3.38
N GLU A 629 -27.86 14.91 -4.65
CA GLU A 629 -26.73 14.43 -5.43
C GLU A 629 -25.68 15.53 -5.56
N LEU A 630 -24.42 15.23 -5.28
CA LEU A 630 -23.30 16.11 -5.61
C LEU A 630 -23.17 16.17 -7.14
N LYS A 631 -23.15 17.35 -7.72
CA LYS A 631 -23.31 17.50 -9.17
C LYS A 631 -22.10 18.04 -9.88
N ASP A 632 -21.25 18.73 -9.44
CA ASP A 632 -20.16 19.30 -10.24
C ASP A 632 -18.94 19.57 -9.36
N ILE A 633 -17.83 19.83 -10.00
CA ILE A 633 -16.61 20.30 -9.37
C ILE A 633 -16.89 21.56 -8.55
N PRO A 634 -16.12 21.83 -7.50
CA PRO A 634 -16.27 23.02 -6.67
C PRO A 634 -16.30 24.31 -7.49
N PHE A 635 -17.12 25.23 -7.08
CA PHE A 635 -17.27 26.52 -7.72
C PHE A 635 -16.67 27.62 -6.86
N THR A 636 -15.83 28.46 -7.45
CA THR A 636 -15.44 29.71 -6.80
C THR A 636 -16.63 30.65 -6.73
N ILE A 637 -16.63 31.56 -5.75
CA ILE A 637 -17.68 32.59 -5.62
C ILE A 637 -17.90 33.41 -6.92
N ASP A 638 -16.79 33.65 -7.65
CA ASP A 638 -16.86 34.39 -8.92
C ASP A 638 -17.55 33.57 -10.02
N SER A 639 -17.33 32.28 -10.07
CA SER A 639 -18.00 31.36 -10.99
C SER A 639 -19.50 31.28 -10.69
N LEU A 640 -19.88 31.20 -9.42
CA LEU A 640 -21.29 31.20 -9.00
C LEU A 640 -21.97 32.52 -9.32
N ARG A 641 -21.30 33.65 -9.09
CA ARG A 641 -21.83 35.00 -9.47
C ARG A 641 -21.94 35.17 -10.96
N ALA A 642 -21.05 34.59 -11.74
CA ALA A 642 -21.17 34.59 -13.20
C ALA A 642 -22.39 33.77 -13.69
N LEU A 643 -22.71 32.66 -13.03
CA LEU A 643 -23.85 31.79 -13.37
C LEU A 643 -25.19 32.35 -12.90
N TYR A 644 -25.25 32.81 -11.65
CA TYR A 644 -26.54 33.14 -10.99
C TYR A 644 -26.75 34.65 -10.74
N GLY A 645 -25.76 35.47 -11.03
CA GLY A 645 -25.83 36.93 -10.90
C GLY A 645 -24.84 37.48 -9.86
N ALA A 646 -24.41 38.74 -10.07
CA ALA A 646 -23.36 39.39 -9.29
C ALA A 646 -23.60 39.48 -7.77
N ASN A 647 -24.85 39.36 -7.34
CA ASN A 647 -25.21 39.38 -5.91
C ASN A 647 -25.53 38.00 -5.35
N PHE A 648 -25.22 36.94 -6.09
CA PHE A 648 -25.44 35.59 -5.61
C PHE A 648 -24.55 35.31 -4.43
N ASP A 649 -25.16 34.78 -3.37
CA ASP A 649 -24.47 34.38 -2.14
C ASP A 649 -24.80 32.91 -1.86
N PRO A 650 -23.85 31.98 -2.08
CA PRO A 650 -24.06 30.56 -1.86
C PRO A 650 -24.33 30.21 -0.40
N LEU A 651 -23.80 30.96 0.56
CA LEU A 651 -24.03 30.74 2.01
C LEU A 651 -25.49 30.97 2.42
N SER A 652 -26.27 31.69 1.60
CA SER A 652 -27.71 31.86 1.80
C SER A 652 -28.53 30.66 1.33
N HIS A 653 -27.90 29.65 0.75
CA HIS A 653 -28.53 28.51 0.08
C HIS A 653 -27.95 27.19 0.58
N ASP A 654 -28.16 26.91 1.85
CA ASP A 654 -27.79 25.67 2.53
C ASP A 654 -28.88 24.58 2.33
N LEU A 655 -28.69 23.43 2.97
CA LEU A 655 -29.59 22.28 2.93
C LEU A 655 -31.03 22.65 3.38
N ASP A 656 -31.16 23.56 4.34
CA ASP A 656 -32.45 23.98 4.90
C ASP A 656 -33.12 25.07 4.03
N HIS A 657 -32.34 25.80 3.26
CA HIS A 657 -32.79 26.93 2.39
C HIS A 657 -32.29 26.77 0.95
N PRO A 658 -32.69 25.70 0.22
CA PRO A 658 -32.17 25.42 -1.10
C PRO A 658 -32.55 26.50 -2.12
N PHE A 659 -31.69 26.73 -3.11
CA PHE A 659 -31.88 27.64 -4.23
C PHE A 659 -32.65 26.95 -5.35
N ILE A 660 -33.77 27.58 -5.79
CA ILE A 660 -34.56 27.06 -6.90
C ILE A 660 -34.15 27.76 -8.18
N TRP A 661 -33.61 26.97 -9.11
CA TRP A 661 -33.24 27.47 -10.45
C TRP A 661 -33.74 26.52 -11.53
N ASN A 662 -34.49 27.03 -12.50
CA ASN A 662 -35.12 26.23 -13.55
C ASN A 662 -35.86 24.98 -13.03
N ASP A 663 -36.72 25.18 -12.02
CA ASP A 663 -37.52 24.15 -11.35
C ASP A 663 -36.71 23.04 -10.66
N THR A 664 -35.40 23.22 -10.49
CA THR A 664 -34.53 22.31 -9.78
C THR A 664 -34.02 22.95 -8.50
N ALA A 665 -34.01 22.21 -7.43
CA ALA A 665 -33.49 22.67 -6.15
C ALA A 665 -31.98 22.34 -6.04
N TYR A 666 -31.22 23.33 -5.61
CA TYR A 666 -29.80 23.25 -5.34
C TYR A 666 -29.51 23.80 -3.96
N TYR A 667 -28.49 23.21 -3.30
CA TYR A 667 -27.83 23.87 -2.18
C TYR A 667 -26.33 23.86 -2.40
N PHE A 668 -25.63 24.69 -1.65
CA PHE A 668 -24.20 24.88 -1.76
C PHE A 668 -23.56 24.67 -0.39
N SER A 669 -22.49 23.92 -0.33
CA SER A 669 -21.68 23.78 0.87
C SER A 669 -20.26 24.24 0.57
N THR A 670 -19.67 24.96 1.51
CA THR A 670 -18.24 25.20 1.49
C THR A 670 -17.51 23.90 1.83
N GLN A 671 -16.37 23.73 1.20
CA GLN A 671 -15.44 22.67 1.58
C GLN A 671 -14.49 23.16 2.68
N ASP A 672 -15.00 23.80 3.70
CA ASP A 672 -14.16 24.26 4.81
C ASP A 672 -13.88 23.11 5.76
N TYR A 673 -12.72 22.45 5.56
CA TYR A 673 -12.15 21.47 6.48
C TYR A 673 -11.30 22.12 7.57
N ASN A 674 -11.37 23.44 7.74
CA ASN A 674 -10.61 24.14 8.76
C ASN A 674 -11.11 23.70 10.16
N GLN A 675 -10.58 22.59 10.64
CA GLN A 675 -10.97 21.97 11.91
C GLN A 675 -10.22 22.54 13.12
N SER A 676 -9.32 23.49 12.91
CA SER A 676 -8.53 24.04 14.00
C SER A 676 -9.28 25.17 14.69
N ASP A 677 -9.52 25.01 15.97
CA ASP A 677 -9.99 26.06 16.90
C ASP A 677 -8.90 27.12 17.22
N TYR A 678 -7.87 27.22 16.40
CA TYR A 678 -6.76 28.12 16.63
C TYR A 678 -7.13 29.53 16.21
N THR A 679 -6.69 30.52 16.99
CA THR A 679 -6.81 31.92 16.65
C THR A 679 -5.96 32.25 15.41
N ASP A 680 -6.26 33.36 14.73
CA ASP A 680 -5.64 33.76 13.45
C ASP A 680 -4.11 33.69 13.42
N GLU A 681 -3.43 33.85 14.54
CA GLU A 681 -1.96 33.74 14.65
C GLU A 681 -1.42 32.31 14.50
N ASN A 682 -2.28 31.29 14.50
CA ASN A 682 -1.93 29.87 14.41
C ASN A 682 -2.47 29.19 13.16
N LEU A 683 -2.95 29.94 12.19
CA LEU A 683 -3.41 29.40 10.91
C LEU A 683 -2.26 29.22 9.92
N ILE A 684 -2.44 28.28 9.00
CA ILE A 684 -1.60 28.20 7.81
C ILE A 684 -1.79 29.50 7.03
N HIS A 685 -0.71 30.21 6.70
CA HIS A 685 -0.78 31.48 5.99
C HIS A 685 0.33 31.61 4.95
N LYS A 686 0.09 32.44 3.95
CA LYS A 686 1.11 32.76 2.92
C LYS A 686 2.20 33.64 3.53
N VAL A 687 3.46 33.26 3.29
CA VAL A 687 4.63 34.08 3.67
C VAL A 687 4.62 35.43 2.94
N TYR A 688 4.16 35.44 1.71
CA TYR A 688 4.08 36.61 0.84
C TYR A 688 2.64 36.87 0.37
N PRO A 689 1.72 37.35 1.24
CA PRO A 689 0.29 37.44 0.93
C PRO A 689 -0.04 38.43 -0.20
N ASP A 690 0.81 39.42 -0.44
CA ASP A 690 0.65 40.42 -1.50
C ASP A 690 1.29 40.02 -2.85
N SER A 691 1.92 38.83 -2.92
CA SER A 691 2.57 38.38 -4.16
C SER A 691 1.51 37.93 -5.17
N PRO A 692 1.53 38.47 -6.39
CA PRO A 692 0.59 38.02 -7.43
C PRO A 692 0.99 36.62 -7.95
N PRO A 693 0.08 35.93 -8.65
CA PRO A 693 0.42 34.71 -9.38
C PRO A 693 1.56 34.97 -10.35
N PRO A 694 2.55 34.02 -10.44
CA PRO A 694 3.71 34.24 -11.29
C PRO A 694 3.35 34.26 -12.77
N GLN A 695 4.12 35.05 -13.55
CA GLN A 695 3.91 35.17 -15.01
C GLN A 695 4.33 33.92 -15.78
N THR A 696 5.16 33.09 -15.21
CA THR A 696 5.59 31.77 -15.74
C THR A 696 5.78 30.81 -14.60
N LEU A 697 5.57 29.51 -14.85
CA LEU A 697 5.87 28.44 -13.90
C LEU A 697 7.28 27.86 -14.09
N ASP A 698 7.96 28.28 -15.15
CA ASP A 698 9.36 27.90 -15.40
C ASP A 698 10.28 28.80 -14.57
N ILE A 699 10.94 28.22 -13.58
CA ILE A 699 11.79 28.93 -12.63
C ILE A 699 13.02 29.57 -13.31
N ASP A 700 13.60 28.91 -14.32
CA ASP A 700 14.74 29.47 -15.05
C ASP A 700 14.35 30.66 -15.90
N SER A 701 13.18 30.63 -16.50
CA SER A 701 12.59 31.78 -17.20
C SER A 701 12.30 32.92 -16.23
N ALA A 702 11.74 32.58 -15.04
CA ALA A 702 11.45 33.55 -13.99
C ALA A 702 12.71 34.23 -13.47
N ARG A 703 13.81 33.53 -13.25
CA ARG A 703 15.09 34.08 -12.82
C ARG A 703 15.61 35.16 -13.78
N VAL A 704 15.32 35.01 -15.07
CA VAL A 704 15.81 35.92 -16.11
C VAL A 704 14.83 37.10 -16.33
N HIS A 705 13.55 36.85 -16.33
CA HIS A 705 12.53 37.80 -16.79
C HIS A 705 11.64 38.40 -15.69
N TYR A 706 11.46 37.64 -14.56
CA TYR A 706 10.54 37.99 -13.47
C TYR A 706 11.19 37.69 -12.11
N PRO A 707 12.39 38.20 -11.80
CA PRO A 707 13.05 37.85 -10.52
C PRO A 707 12.30 38.32 -9.28
N GLU A 708 11.38 39.29 -9.43
CA GLU A 708 10.48 39.76 -8.36
C GLU A 708 9.48 38.72 -7.88
N ASP A 709 9.12 37.74 -8.73
CA ASP A 709 8.22 36.65 -8.40
C ASP A 709 8.91 35.58 -7.53
N LEU A 710 10.25 35.61 -7.44
CA LEU A 710 11.02 34.61 -6.74
C LEU A 710 11.44 35.06 -5.34
N THR A 711 11.68 34.09 -4.47
CA THR A 711 12.32 34.28 -3.16
C THR A 711 13.71 34.88 -3.29
N GLU A 712 14.31 35.40 -2.20
CA GLU A 712 15.61 36.08 -2.23
C GLU A 712 16.74 35.19 -2.75
N ASP A 713 16.68 33.89 -2.50
CA ASP A 713 17.61 32.88 -3.01
C ASP A 713 17.39 32.52 -4.48
N GLY A 714 16.24 32.96 -5.06
CA GLY A 714 15.89 32.71 -6.46
C GLY A 714 15.45 31.26 -6.74
N ASN A 715 15.14 30.48 -5.72
CA ASN A 715 14.83 29.05 -5.87
C ASN A 715 13.35 28.73 -5.87
N TYR A 716 12.50 29.62 -5.36
CA TYR A 716 11.07 29.38 -5.21
C TYR A 716 10.25 30.58 -5.65
N PHE A 717 9.01 30.31 -6.06
CA PHE A 717 8.03 31.37 -6.28
C PHE A 717 7.39 31.81 -4.97
N LYS A 718 7.44 33.10 -4.66
CA LYS A 718 6.84 33.69 -3.46
C LYS A 718 5.35 33.40 -3.32
N TYR A 719 4.64 33.31 -4.44
CA TYR A 719 3.20 33.07 -4.45
C TYR A 719 2.80 31.74 -3.78
N TYR A 720 3.64 30.72 -3.90
CA TYR A 720 3.39 29.37 -3.39
C TYR A 720 4.06 29.10 -2.04
N GLU A 721 4.61 30.13 -1.36
CA GLU A 721 5.23 29.96 -0.04
C GLU A 721 4.21 30.10 1.08
N TYR A 722 4.15 29.06 1.92
CA TYR A 722 3.29 28.98 3.10
C TYR A 722 4.12 28.79 4.36
N GLU A 723 3.55 29.20 5.50
CA GLU A 723 4.13 29.02 6.83
C GLU A 723 3.07 28.58 7.83
N TYR A 724 3.49 27.74 8.76
CA TYR A 724 2.76 27.41 9.97
C TYR A 724 3.72 27.29 11.16
N ILE A 725 3.33 27.81 12.35
CA ILE A 725 4.18 27.80 13.53
C ILE A 725 3.56 26.92 14.60
N LEU A 726 4.17 25.77 14.86
CA LEU A 726 3.87 24.92 16.01
C LEU A 726 4.47 25.56 17.27
N LYS A 727 3.65 25.80 18.30
CA LYS A 727 4.04 26.46 19.54
C LYS A 727 3.84 25.53 20.74
N ASN A 728 4.44 25.90 21.87
CA ASN A 728 4.32 25.20 23.15
C ASN A 728 4.87 23.78 23.15
N LEU A 729 5.87 23.50 22.33
CA LEU A 729 6.52 22.21 22.24
C LEU A 729 7.57 22.04 23.35
N LEU A 730 7.90 20.78 23.65
CA LEU A 730 8.99 20.45 24.56
C LEU A 730 10.32 20.43 23.80
N PRO A 731 11.31 21.25 24.17
CA PRO A 731 12.56 21.31 23.42
C PRO A 731 13.35 19.98 23.38
N SER A 732 13.18 19.11 24.38
CA SER A 732 13.85 17.80 24.44
C SER A 732 13.14 16.66 23.71
N GLN A 733 11.98 16.95 23.13
CA GLN A 733 11.18 15.96 22.41
C GLN A 733 11.49 16.01 20.94
N LEU A 734 11.75 14.85 20.36
CA LEU A 734 11.79 14.67 18.90
C LEU A 734 10.36 14.68 18.38
N TYR A 735 10.10 15.53 17.39
CA TYR A 735 8.81 15.64 16.73
C TYR A 735 8.96 15.25 15.26
N TYR A 736 7.97 14.53 14.77
CA TYR A 736 7.81 14.22 13.37
C TYR A 736 6.70 15.12 12.83
N VAL A 737 7.06 16.02 11.94
CA VAL A 737 6.15 17.02 11.38
C VAL A 737 5.97 16.73 9.90
N SER A 738 4.73 16.64 9.46
CA SER A 738 4.40 16.44 8.05
C SER A 738 3.47 17.52 7.54
N VAL A 739 3.64 17.90 6.28
CA VAL A 739 2.67 18.71 5.54
C VAL A 739 2.21 17.90 4.33
N THR A 740 0.91 17.68 4.26
CA THR A 740 0.28 16.95 3.16
C THR A 740 -0.49 17.90 2.26
N ALA A 741 -0.77 17.45 1.06
CA ALA A 741 -1.71 18.11 0.14
C ALA A 741 -2.89 17.19 -0.10
N PHE A 742 -4.09 17.74 -0.27
CA PHE A 742 -5.30 16.99 -0.57
C PHE A 742 -6.10 17.64 -1.69
N ASP A 743 -6.90 16.82 -2.37
CA ASP A 743 -7.81 17.20 -3.43
C ASP A 743 -9.27 17.22 -2.97
N TYR A 744 -10.17 17.64 -3.83
CA TYR A 744 -11.62 17.59 -3.58
C TYR A 744 -12.25 16.26 -4.04
N GLY A 745 -11.48 15.32 -4.57
CA GLY A 745 -11.98 14.08 -5.14
C GLY A 745 -12.61 14.25 -6.53
N SER A 746 -13.42 13.29 -6.92
CA SER A 746 -14.12 13.31 -8.21
C SER A 746 -15.61 13.00 -8.03
N PRO A 747 -16.48 14.03 -7.98
CA PRO A 747 -17.93 13.84 -7.85
C PRO A 747 -18.55 12.99 -8.96
N THR A 748 -17.97 13.03 -10.16
CA THR A 748 -18.46 12.29 -11.33
C THR A 748 -18.16 10.79 -11.28
N SER A 749 -17.05 10.41 -10.65
CA SER A 749 -16.66 9.01 -10.45
C SER A 749 -16.99 8.48 -9.05
N GLY A 750 -17.47 9.33 -8.15
CA GLY A 750 -17.74 8.98 -6.75
C GLY A 750 -16.47 8.87 -5.90
N LEU A 751 -15.30 9.21 -6.44
CA LEU A 751 -14.04 9.19 -5.70
C LEU A 751 -14.06 10.28 -4.62
N LYS A 752 -13.73 9.88 -3.40
CA LYS A 752 -13.59 10.81 -2.26
C LYS A 752 -12.31 11.65 -2.41
N SER A 753 -12.20 12.71 -1.62
CA SER A 753 -10.97 13.47 -1.46
C SER A 753 -9.80 12.54 -1.11
N LEU A 754 -8.72 12.67 -1.85
CA LEU A 754 -7.47 11.95 -1.61
C LEU A 754 -6.46 12.87 -0.96
N GLU A 755 -5.64 12.32 -0.10
CA GLU A 755 -4.60 13.04 0.62
C GLU A 755 -3.28 12.29 0.56
N THR A 756 -2.18 13.03 0.44
CA THR A 756 -0.84 12.45 0.55
C THR A 756 -0.66 11.87 1.96
N PRO A 757 -0.22 10.61 2.10
CA PRO A 757 0.01 10.02 3.41
C PRO A 757 1.06 10.83 4.22
N PRO A 758 0.80 11.17 5.50
CA PRO A 758 1.71 12.00 6.29
C PRO A 758 3.12 11.42 6.42
N GLN A 759 3.26 10.10 6.45
CA GLN A 759 4.56 9.42 6.55
C GLN A 759 5.45 9.57 5.32
N GLN A 760 4.92 10.03 4.20
CA GLN A 760 5.70 10.24 2.96
C GLN A 760 6.45 11.56 2.95
N ASN A 761 6.03 12.54 3.73
CA ASN A 761 6.57 13.91 3.68
C ASN A 761 6.82 14.49 5.07
N TYR A 762 7.38 13.70 5.98
CA TYR A 762 7.69 14.19 7.31
C TYR A 762 9.16 14.58 7.48
N VAL A 763 9.37 15.44 8.46
CA VAL A 763 10.68 15.85 8.98
C VAL A 763 10.75 15.54 10.45
N ALA A 764 11.85 14.95 10.88
CA ALA A 764 12.11 14.73 12.31
C ALA A 764 12.98 15.86 12.85
N GLU A 765 12.47 16.66 13.82
CA GLU A 765 13.18 17.80 14.36
C GLU A 765 12.89 18.03 15.86
N TYR A 766 13.85 18.62 16.56
CA TYR A 766 13.67 19.09 17.93
C TYR A 766 13.29 20.58 17.92
N ALA A 767 12.32 20.94 18.74
CA ALA A 767 11.87 22.33 18.87
C ALA A 767 12.83 23.14 19.78
N GLN A 768 14.09 23.31 19.35
CA GLN A 768 15.14 23.95 20.11
C GLN A 768 16.04 24.83 19.22
N ASN A 769 16.76 25.79 19.82
CA ASN A 769 17.68 26.61 19.06
C ASN A 769 18.81 25.78 18.45
N SER A 770 19.17 26.03 17.21
CA SER A 770 20.33 25.36 16.59
C SER A 770 21.63 25.72 17.30
N ALA A 771 22.64 24.86 17.23
CA ALA A 771 23.94 25.13 17.83
C ALA A 771 24.61 26.37 17.21
N SER A 772 24.33 26.68 15.95
CA SER A 772 24.78 27.92 15.30
C SER A 772 24.16 29.16 15.94
N MET A 773 22.84 29.14 16.15
CA MET A 773 22.10 30.21 16.81
C MET A 773 22.58 30.44 18.25
N VAL A 774 22.86 29.35 18.98
CA VAL A 774 23.42 29.42 20.32
C VAL A 774 24.74 30.19 20.38
N ILE A 775 25.61 29.95 19.39
CA ILE A 775 26.90 30.63 19.29
C ILE A 775 26.73 32.09 18.87
N ASP A 776 25.96 32.37 17.85
CA ASP A 776 25.80 33.70 17.24
C ASP A 776 25.10 34.67 18.19
N GLU A 777 24.12 34.21 18.96
CA GLU A 777 23.36 35.01 19.92
C GLU A 777 23.88 34.92 21.34
N GLY A 778 24.80 33.98 21.62
CA GLY A 778 25.39 33.81 22.97
C GLY A 778 24.36 33.33 24.00
N LEU A 779 23.52 32.39 23.66
CA LEU A 779 22.43 31.91 24.50
C LEU A 779 22.95 31.13 25.71
N ASP A 780 22.27 31.31 26.85
CA ASP A 780 22.58 30.58 28.08
C ASP A 780 22.07 29.13 28.03
N VAL A 781 22.86 28.22 28.62
CA VAL A 781 22.47 26.82 28.79
C VAL A 781 21.29 26.68 29.72
N ILE A 782 20.27 26.00 29.30
CA ILE A 782 19.06 25.70 30.08
C ILE A 782 19.08 24.22 30.46
N VAL A 783 18.71 23.94 31.70
CA VAL A 783 18.63 22.57 32.24
C VAL A 783 17.22 22.30 32.79
N TYR A 784 16.61 21.24 32.27
CA TYR A 784 15.29 20.82 32.73
C TYR A 784 15.09 19.28 32.67
N PRO A 785 14.11 18.78 33.46
CA PRO A 785 13.37 19.47 34.46
C PRO A 785 14.29 19.88 35.64
N ASN A 786 14.13 21.11 36.13
CA ASN A 786 14.92 21.62 37.25
C ASN A 786 14.02 22.45 38.21
N PRO A 787 13.66 21.94 39.38
CA PRO A 787 14.16 20.72 40.04
C PRO A 787 13.65 19.42 39.37
N TYR A 788 14.52 18.42 39.31
CA TYR A 788 14.13 17.06 38.96
C TYR A 788 13.52 16.37 40.16
N ARG A 789 12.36 15.73 40.01
CA ARG A 789 11.68 14.97 41.06
C ARG A 789 11.36 13.56 40.58
N ILE A 790 11.69 12.55 41.42
CA ILE A 790 11.38 11.15 41.07
C ILE A 790 9.86 10.87 40.95
N ASP A 791 9.05 11.64 41.68
CA ASP A 791 7.60 11.59 41.67
C ASP A 791 6.95 12.60 40.69
N GLY A 792 7.74 13.15 39.79
CA GLY A 792 7.32 14.21 38.84
C GLY A 792 6.48 13.72 37.67
N ASN A 793 6.32 12.39 37.48
CA ASN A 793 5.58 11.77 36.38
C ASN A 793 6.00 12.29 34.96
N TYR A 794 7.30 12.54 34.81
CA TYR A 794 7.83 13.18 33.60
C TYR A 794 7.59 12.42 32.29
N LYS A 795 7.35 11.10 32.40
CA LYS A 795 6.97 10.27 31.26
C LYS A 795 5.60 10.67 30.70
N ASP A 796 4.64 11.01 31.59
CA ASP A 796 3.30 11.45 31.20
C ASP A 796 3.32 12.80 30.47
N TYR A 797 4.35 13.62 30.74
CA TYR A 797 4.55 14.93 30.13
C TYR A 797 5.56 14.94 28.98
N GLY A 798 6.05 13.78 28.56
CA GLY A 798 6.96 13.65 27.45
C GLY A 798 8.44 14.01 27.71
N TYR A 799 8.83 14.32 28.94
CA TYR A 799 10.24 14.59 29.28
C TYR A 799 11.08 13.32 29.41
N GLU A 800 10.46 12.16 29.58
CA GLU A 800 11.10 10.85 29.72
C GLU A 800 10.37 9.79 28.90
N GLY A 801 11.06 8.69 28.55
CA GLY A 801 10.46 7.53 27.92
C GLY A 801 10.08 7.72 26.46
N ARG A 802 10.55 8.77 25.81
CA ARG A 802 10.39 9.01 24.39
C ARG A 802 11.64 8.58 23.62
N ASP A 803 11.44 8.15 22.42
CA ASP A 803 12.51 7.81 21.50
C ASP A 803 13.34 9.07 21.17
N TYR A 804 14.63 8.89 20.97
CA TYR A 804 15.53 9.99 20.63
C TYR A 804 16.65 9.51 19.70
N ILE A 805 17.25 10.46 18.98
CA ILE A 805 18.42 10.22 18.14
C ILE A 805 19.67 10.49 18.98
N ASP A 806 20.60 9.54 19.04
CA ASP A 806 21.88 9.73 19.74
C ASP A 806 22.88 10.53 18.90
N SER A 807 24.04 10.83 19.49
CA SER A 807 25.12 11.60 18.82
C SER A 807 25.71 10.92 17.58
N GLU A 808 25.40 9.65 17.34
CA GLU A 808 25.82 8.88 16.17
C GLU A 808 24.71 8.85 15.08
N GLY A 809 23.58 9.52 15.30
CA GLY A 809 22.45 9.55 14.39
C GLY A 809 21.55 8.32 14.44
N LYS A 810 21.68 7.51 15.50
CA LYS A 810 20.91 6.28 15.67
C LYS A 810 19.67 6.54 16.54
N LEU A 811 18.50 6.09 16.08
CA LEU A 811 17.28 6.10 16.87
C LEU A 811 17.40 5.14 18.08
N ILE A 812 17.22 5.67 19.26
CA ILE A 812 17.21 4.93 20.52
C ILE A 812 15.77 4.83 21.02
N GLN A 813 15.23 3.64 20.94
CA GLN A 813 13.88 3.34 21.40
C GLN A 813 13.82 3.29 22.93
N GLN A 814 12.91 4.06 23.51
CA GLN A 814 12.67 4.13 24.94
C GLN A 814 11.23 3.74 25.31
N GLU A 815 10.35 3.72 24.34
CA GLU A 815 8.97 3.32 24.55
C GLU A 815 8.89 1.90 25.11
N GLY A 816 8.02 1.67 26.09
CA GLY A 816 7.90 0.40 26.79
C GLY A 816 9.01 0.06 27.80
N LEU A 817 10.08 0.87 27.92
CA LEU A 817 11.09 0.65 28.96
C LEU A 817 10.55 1.03 30.35
N PRO A 818 11.05 0.33 31.41
CA PRO A 818 10.73 0.70 32.80
C PRO A 818 11.21 2.12 33.14
N ASP A 819 10.48 2.82 34.01
CA ASP A 819 10.75 4.22 34.39
C ASP A 819 12.17 4.46 34.92
N ASP A 820 12.76 3.50 35.60
CA ASP A 820 14.14 3.58 36.09
C ASP A 820 15.21 3.62 35.00
N ARG A 821 14.86 3.25 33.76
CA ARG A 821 15.75 3.27 32.58
C ARG A 821 15.51 4.49 31.68
N THR A 822 14.40 5.18 31.86
CA THR A 822 14.02 6.32 31.02
C THR A 822 14.29 7.68 31.67
N ARG A 823 14.64 7.70 32.97
CA ARG A 823 14.95 8.92 33.74
C ARG A 823 16.02 9.77 33.06
N SER A 824 15.77 11.07 32.99
CA SER A 824 16.71 12.00 32.36
C SER A 824 16.55 13.45 32.81
N ILE A 825 17.68 14.14 32.75
CA ILE A 825 17.76 15.60 32.73
C ILE A 825 18.34 16.02 31.39
N HIS A 826 17.84 17.11 30.85
CA HIS A 826 18.21 17.61 29.53
C HIS A 826 18.96 18.93 29.64
N PHE A 827 20.05 19.06 28.90
CA PHE A 827 20.80 20.30 28.69
C PHE A 827 20.49 20.78 27.29
N ILE A 828 19.98 21.99 27.13
CA ILE A 828 19.75 22.64 25.83
C ILE A 828 20.49 23.95 25.70
N ASN A 829 20.54 24.51 24.48
CA ASN A 829 21.37 25.64 24.15
C ASN A 829 22.87 25.33 24.36
N LEU A 830 23.25 24.13 23.92
CA LEU A 830 24.66 23.75 23.92
C LEU A 830 25.35 24.19 22.62
N PRO A 831 26.62 24.62 22.69
CA PRO A 831 27.41 24.72 21.47
C PRO A 831 27.73 23.30 20.92
N PRO A 832 28.05 23.16 19.61
CA PRO A 832 28.19 21.83 18.98
C PRO A 832 29.32 20.98 19.56
N LYS A 833 30.22 21.61 20.27
CA LYS A 833 31.31 20.95 20.98
C LYS A 833 31.55 21.55 22.34
N CYS A 834 31.29 20.76 23.40
CA CYS A 834 31.52 21.16 24.78
C CYS A 834 31.72 19.96 25.71
N THR A 835 32.23 20.22 26.90
CA THR A 835 32.30 19.25 27.99
C THR A 835 31.39 19.69 29.12
N ILE A 836 30.41 18.87 29.49
CA ILE A 836 29.47 19.05 30.57
C ILE A 836 30.02 18.32 31.80
N ARG A 837 30.20 19.02 32.94
CA ARG A 837 30.57 18.39 34.20
C ARG A 837 29.57 18.70 35.27
N VAL A 838 29.15 17.67 35.99
CA VAL A 838 28.21 17.79 37.13
C VAL A 838 28.97 17.49 38.41
N PHE A 839 28.80 18.33 39.41
CA PHE A 839 29.49 18.28 40.71
C PHE A 839 28.51 18.24 41.87
N THR A 840 28.89 17.59 42.96
CA THR A 840 28.21 17.75 44.25
C THR A 840 28.42 19.18 44.81
N ILE A 841 27.68 19.51 45.86
CA ILE A 841 27.87 20.81 46.57
C ILE A 841 29.29 20.97 47.15
N ASP A 842 29.96 19.87 47.46
CA ASP A 842 31.34 19.84 47.97
C ASP A 842 32.40 19.90 46.88
N GLY A 843 31.99 19.90 45.60
CA GLY A 843 32.89 20.00 44.47
C GLY A 843 33.38 18.64 43.90
N ASP A 844 32.84 17.53 44.39
CA ASP A 844 33.15 16.21 43.83
C ASP A 844 32.50 15.99 42.48
N LEU A 845 33.27 15.52 41.49
CA LEU A 845 32.80 15.26 40.16
C LEU A 845 31.87 14.03 40.16
N VAL A 846 30.63 14.23 39.73
CA VAL A 846 29.57 13.23 39.64
C VAL A 846 29.54 12.60 38.27
N ARG A 847 29.54 13.41 37.21
CA ARG A 847 29.46 12.99 35.80
C ARG A 847 30.25 13.94 34.93
N GLU A 848 30.86 13.39 33.90
CA GLU A 848 31.42 14.13 32.77
C GLU A 848 30.80 13.60 31.50
N ILE A 849 30.36 14.46 30.61
CA ILE A 849 29.74 14.13 29.34
C ILE A 849 30.44 14.98 28.28
N GLU A 850 31.00 14.31 27.30
CA GLU A 850 31.58 14.95 26.12
C GLU A 850 30.47 15.08 25.06
N HIS A 851 30.17 16.30 24.70
CA HIS A 851 29.21 16.64 23.63
C HIS A 851 30.02 17.10 22.42
N ASP A 852 29.98 16.32 21.32
CA ASP A 852 30.68 16.61 20.07
C ASP A 852 29.73 16.18 18.92
N VAL A 853 28.75 17.03 18.62
CA VAL A 853 27.69 16.76 17.65
C VAL A 853 27.80 17.80 16.52
N PRO A 854 27.82 17.38 15.25
CA PRO A 854 27.86 18.32 14.12
C PRO A 854 26.72 19.35 14.20
N ALA A 855 27.01 20.59 13.82
CA ALA A 855 26.07 21.72 13.99
C ALA A 855 24.77 21.60 13.14
N ASP A 856 24.80 20.77 12.12
CA ASP A 856 23.70 20.47 11.21
C ASP A 856 22.81 19.32 11.70
N PHE A 857 23.18 18.64 12.79
CA PHE A 857 22.35 17.59 13.38
C PHE A 857 21.22 18.16 14.23
N PRO A 858 20.02 17.56 14.26
CA PRO A 858 18.88 18.02 15.04
C PRO A 858 19.17 18.19 16.53
N GLN A 859 20.00 17.32 17.10
CA GLN A 859 20.40 17.36 18.50
C GLN A 859 21.69 18.13 18.78
N SER A 860 22.19 18.92 17.84
CA SER A 860 23.48 19.63 17.97
C SER A 860 23.58 20.57 19.17
N SER A 861 22.46 21.05 19.68
CA SER A 861 22.38 21.92 20.87
C SER A 861 21.79 21.24 22.10
N HIS A 862 21.67 19.92 22.10
CA HIS A 862 21.01 19.15 23.17
C HIS A 862 21.87 17.97 23.62
N GLU A 863 21.89 17.75 24.94
CA GLU A 863 22.50 16.56 25.55
C GLU A 863 21.64 16.05 26.69
N ARG A 864 21.59 14.72 26.84
CA ARG A 864 20.80 14.04 27.85
C ARG A 864 21.68 13.39 28.92
N TRP A 865 21.32 13.55 30.18
CA TRP A 865 21.94 12.86 31.26
C TRP A 865 20.94 11.91 31.95
N ASP A 866 21.29 10.63 31.99
CA ASP A 866 20.52 9.52 32.56
C ASP A 866 20.48 9.42 34.09
N LEU A 867 20.93 10.47 34.79
CA LEU A 867 21.06 10.52 36.25
C LEU A 867 21.99 9.47 36.85
N ILE A 868 22.87 8.87 36.03
CA ILE A 868 23.87 7.91 36.46
C ILE A 868 25.22 8.62 36.66
N THR A 869 25.84 8.35 37.79
CA THR A 869 27.17 8.88 38.13
C THR A 869 28.27 8.17 37.30
N ARG A 870 29.48 8.75 37.26
CA ARG A 870 30.67 8.10 36.68
C ARG A 870 31.00 6.70 37.23
N ASN A 871 30.48 6.38 38.43
CA ASN A 871 30.66 5.09 39.09
C ASN A 871 29.49 4.13 38.86
N THR A 872 28.66 4.38 37.85
CA THR A 872 27.47 3.57 37.49
C THR A 872 26.40 3.46 38.58
N GLN A 873 26.32 4.44 39.45
CA GLN A 873 25.32 4.54 40.52
C GLN A 873 24.34 5.64 40.20
N MET A 874 23.08 5.48 40.63
CA MET A 874 22.09 6.53 40.56
C MET A 874 22.46 7.67 41.50
N VAL A 875 22.24 8.91 41.07
CA VAL A 875 22.42 10.12 41.93
C VAL A 875 21.46 10.10 43.09
N VAL A 876 21.78 10.83 44.17
CA VAL A 876 20.94 10.99 45.33
C VAL A 876 20.32 12.38 45.36
N SER A 877 19.28 12.57 46.18
CA SER A 877 18.69 13.89 46.39
C SER A 877 19.74 14.90 46.89
N GLY A 878 19.79 16.06 46.25
CA GLY A 878 20.75 17.09 46.56
C GLY A 878 20.75 18.28 45.62
N ILE A 879 21.60 19.24 45.96
CA ILE A 879 21.93 20.36 45.08
C ILE A 879 23.21 19.99 44.37
N TYR A 880 23.21 20.12 43.05
CA TYR A 880 24.34 19.88 42.17
C TYR A 880 24.68 21.16 41.43
N TYR A 881 25.94 21.29 41.05
CA TYR A 881 26.41 22.33 40.15
C TYR A 881 26.83 21.68 38.83
N TYR A 882 26.61 22.36 37.73
CA TYR A 882 27.15 21.93 36.43
C TYR A 882 28.04 23.03 35.86
N SER A 883 29.06 22.65 35.12
CA SER A 883 29.81 23.49 34.19
C SER A 883 29.69 22.98 32.77
N VAL A 884 29.54 23.91 31.85
CA VAL A 884 29.65 23.64 30.41
C VAL A 884 30.85 24.43 29.90
N GLU A 885 31.85 23.72 29.40
CA GLU A 885 33.10 24.30 28.96
C GLU A 885 33.24 24.10 27.44
N SER A 886 33.42 25.16 26.69
CA SER A 886 33.58 25.15 25.24
C SER A 886 34.55 26.22 24.75
N ASP A 887 34.91 26.19 23.46
CA ASP A 887 35.72 27.22 22.79
C ASP A 887 34.99 28.57 22.72
N TRP A 888 33.67 28.60 22.87
CA TRP A 888 32.82 29.78 22.83
C TRP A 888 32.53 30.39 24.19
N GLY A 889 32.96 29.76 25.27
CA GLY A 889 32.79 30.25 26.63
C GLY A 889 32.51 29.12 27.65
N ASN A 890 32.45 29.53 28.90
CA ASN A 890 32.19 28.65 30.03
C ASN A 890 30.96 29.13 30.78
N GLN A 891 30.03 28.23 31.03
CA GLN A 891 28.84 28.51 31.81
C GLN A 891 28.78 27.61 33.04
N ILE A 892 28.27 28.13 34.14
CA ILE A 892 28.08 27.43 35.42
C ILE A 892 26.65 27.63 35.88
N GLY A 893 25.97 26.55 36.23
CA GLY A 893 24.63 26.62 36.76
C GLY A 893 24.39 25.65 37.89
N LYS A 894 23.15 25.63 38.38
CA LYS A 894 22.71 24.82 39.49
C LYS A 894 21.51 23.99 39.10
N LEU A 895 21.48 22.74 39.50
CA LEU A 895 20.34 21.86 39.37
C LEU A 895 20.01 21.23 40.74
N VAL A 896 18.74 20.88 40.90
CA VAL A 896 18.22 20.30 42.15
C VAL A 896 17.57 18.95 41.79
N ILE A 897 18.01 17.91 42.49
CA ILE A 897 17.50 16.53 42.29
C ILE A 897 16.81 16.08 43.59
N ILE A 898 15.59 15.57 43.46
CA ILE A 898 14.76 15.06 44.56
C ILE A 898 14.37 13.63 44.18
N MET A 899 15.14 12.67 44.71
CA MET A 899 14.93 11.25 44.44
C MET A 899 14.02 10.60 45.45
#